data_c9ebf266111de78078e7a0e40d281e31
#
_entry.id   c9ebf266111de78078e7a0e40d281e31
#
_cell.length_a   1.000
_cell.length_b   1.000
_cell.length_c   1.000
_cell.angle_alpha   90.00
_cell.angle_beta   90.00
_cell.angle_gamma   90.00
#
_symmetry.space_group_name_H-M   'P 1'
#
loop_
_entity.id
_entity.type
_entity.pdbx_description
1 polymer ?
#
loop_
_entity_poly.entity_id
_entity_poly.type
_entity_poly.pdbx_seq_one_letter_code
_entity_poly.pdbx_strand_id
1 'polypeptide(L)'
;MLLERMSPLDVAAFCRRWHDAMRDAAQRCAVALPCRADELPEYERALLRQLDGRRHLRGLASSPLLCAMLCALNLDRRQQLPPDRMALYRDALALLLERRDAEREVPASRAVVLDAASLLAILQHVAWRLSLAGRAELPRDAVLEMVRRAVDRMPNVEYSAQDVLQHLLDRSGVVREPVLGRVDFVHRTFQEYLAAKEAVEDQPVDVLVTRAHLDQWWETIVMAVGHATPERRAALLNGVLNRANTEPRHDRRLRLLAAACLDTAQMVAPEVTSRVEAAVEALVPPRGQNETRSLALAGGRILRRLPSTLDGLTDASAAACVKTAALVGDSEALKLLARWAPDPRSAVQHALAQVWRYFGPANYAKAVLQDAPLNRGRIIVTLVEHIPHLRTLQNLRDVWLDLFDAGTVDDRAFLGDAPPATTWLQVRVAGPVDLSPLANCPALRMVNVFGGISVGLETFAALPQLKRLHIQPPDGGRDLSFLVSCPALTSVGLHGCTELSDLSALASVSRLRYVNLQTTRRLRDLRALVELPDLTSLLIQDAPLTGGLAAVAPVLDKLKYLSVLWVPTVTSLDALAGSAPEHLDLAACPVTNLEPLGTLQSLTRMFLRLIPGLNLAPLASLPHLRELTLMDINEPVDLSPLAQTDHRWRVELWNTPTVGQPGPLVKVNVRRR
;
A
#
# COMPACT_ATOMS: atom_id res chain seq x y z
N MET A 1 -7.13 4.59 -3.65
CA MET A 1 -6.19 3.47 -3.41
C MET A 1 -5.94 2.77 -4.75
N LEU A 2 -4.72 2.85 -5.29
CA LEU A 2 -4.35 2.11 -6.50
C LEU A 2 -3.88 0.72 -6.04
N LEU A 3 -4.59 -0.32 -6.45
CA LEU A 3 -4.15 -1.69 -6.22
C LEU A 3 -2.87 -1.94 -7.03
N GLU A 4 -1.78 -2.28 -6.36
CA GLU A 4 -0.55 -2.69 -7.02
C GLU A 4 -0.69 -4.10 -7.59
N ARG A 5 0.08 -4.39 -8.65
CA ARG A 5 0.18 -5.75 -9.19
C ARG A 5 0.93 -6.63 -8.20
N MET A 6 0.53 -7.91 -8.13
CA MET A 6 1.23 -8.91 -7.34
C MET A 6 2.68 -9.07 -7.81
N SER A 7 3.60 -9.13 -6.86
CA SER A 7 5.00 -9.52 -7.12
C SER A 7 5.10 -11.02 -7.45
N PRO A 8 6.22 -11.50 -7.97
CA PRO A 8 6.43 -12.94 -8.16
C PRO A 8 6.25 -13.76 -6.88
N LEU A 9 6.61 -13.20 -5.73
CA LEU A 9 6.42 -13.84 -4.42
C LEU A 9 4.94 -13.88 -4.01
N ASP A 10 4.21 -12.78 -4.24
CA ASP A 10 2.76 -12.74 -4.01
C ASP A 10 2.02 -13.75 -4.90
N VAL A 11 2.44 -13.87 -6.17
CA VAL A 11 1.89 -14.86 -7.11
C VAL A 11 2.14 -16.27 -6.62
N ALA A 12 3.35 -16.58 -6.17
CA ALA A 12 3.68 -17.91 -5.64
C ALA A 12 2.88 -18.22 -4.36
N ALA A 13 2.75 -17.25 -3.46
CA ALA A 13 1.93 -17.38 -2.25
C ALA A 13 0.44 -17.58 -2.58
N PHE A 14 -0.07 -16.82 -3.57
CA PHE A 14 -1.45 -16.96 -4.05
C PHE A 14 -1.69 -18.34 -4.63
N CYS A 15 -0.82 -18.84 -5.52
CA CYS A 15 -0.94 -20.17 -6.12
C CYS A 15 -0.96 -21.27 -5.05
N ARG A 16 -0.06 -21.20 -4.05
CA ARG A 16 -0.05 -22.16 -2.92
C ARG A 16 -1.36 -22.16 -2.16
N ARG A 17 -1.81 -20.98 -1.70
CA ARG A 17 -3.07 -20.85 -0.94
C ARG A 17 -4.27 -21.30 -1.75
N TRP A 18 -4.29 -21.05 -3.05
CA TRP A 18 -5.38 -21.49 -3.91
C TRP A 18 -5.44 -23.04 -4.00
N HIS A 19 -4.28 -23.70 -4.21
CA HIS A 19 -4.23 -25.17 -4.29
C HIS A 19 -4.51 -25.83 -2.94
N ASP A 20 -4.07 -25.21 -1.82
CA ASP A 20 -4.42 -25.65 -0.48
C ASP A 20 -5.93 -25.58 -0.22
N ALA A 21 -6.56 -24.45 -0.58
CA ALA A 21 -8.01 -24.27 -0.46
C ALA A 21 -8.79 -25.30 -1.31
N MET A 22 -8.30 -25.62 -2.51
CA MET A 22 -8.90 -26.66 -3.36
C MET A 22 -8.76 -28.06 -2.74
N ARG A 23 -7.61 -28.36 -2.11
CA ARG A 23 -7.39 -29.60 -1.39
C ARG A 23 -8.35 -29.75 -0.21
N ASP A 24 -8.48 -28.68 0.60
CA ASP A 24 -9.40 -28.65 1.74
C ASP A 24 -10.86 -28.77 1.31
N ALA A 25 -11.25 -28.15 0.20
CA ALA A 25 -12.59 -28.25 -0.35
C ALA A 25 -12.89 -29.68 -0.85
N ALA A 26 -11.94 -30.32 -1.50
CA ALA A 26 -12.09 -31.71 -1.95
C ALA A 26 -12.21 -32.71 -0.79
N GLN A 27 -11.43 -32.52 0.29
CA GLN A 27 -11.51 -33.35 1.49
C GLN A 27 -12.85 -33.21 2.20
N ARG A 28 -13.50 -32.06 2.13
CA ARG A 28 -14.86 -31.83 2.65
C ARG A 28 -15.95 -32.27 1.69
N CYS A 29 -15.61 -32.95 0.59
CA CYS A 29 -16.53 -33.33 -0.48
C CYS A 29 -17.36 -32.17 -1.05
N ALA A 30 -16.84 -30.93 -0.96
CA ALA A 30 -17.53 -29.72 -1.42
C ALA A 30 -17.29 -29.43 -2.93
N VAL A 31 -16.22 -30.03 -3.52
CA VAL A 31 -15.84 -29.81 -4.92
C VAL A 31 -15.29 -31.10 -5.51
N ALA A 32 -15.77 -31.48 -6.70
CA ALA A 32 -15.16 -32.53 -7.51
C ALA A 32 -13.93 -32.01 -8.22
N LEU A 33 -12.77 -32.64 -8.01
CA LEU A 33 -11.53 -32.28 -8.70
C LEU A 33 -11.37 -33.03 -10.02
N PRO A 34 -10.79 -32.40 -11.05
CA PRO A 34 -10.43 -33.09 -12.30
C PRO A 34 -9.18 -33.96 -12.18
N CYS A 35 -8.54 -34.01 -11.00
CA CYS A 35 -7.39 -34.81 -10.66
C CYS A 35 -7.53 -35.34 -9.23
N ARG A 36 -6.63 -36.26 -8.81
CA ARG A 36 -6.58 -36.72 -7.42
C ARG A 36 -6.06 -35.62 -6.49
N ALA A 37 -6.56 -35.56 -5.27
CA ALA A 37 -6.15 -34.53 -4.29
C ALA A 37 -4.65 -34.57 -3.95
N ASP A 38 -4.02 -35.75 -4.02
CA ASP A 38 -2.58 -35.94 -3.81
C ASP A 38 -1.71 -35.45 -4.99
N GLU A 39 -2.31 -35.23 -6.16
CA GLU A 39 -1.61 -34.66 -7.34
C GLU A 39 -1.57 -33.11 -7.34
N LEU A 40 -2.42 -32.43 -6.56
CA LEU A 40 -2.49 -30.96 -6.54
C LEU A 40 -1.13 -30.25 -6.31
N PRO A 41 -0.21 -30.75 -5.44
CA PRO A 41 1.12 -30.15 -5.30
C PRO A 41 1.98 -30.23 -6.56
N GLU A 42 1.72 -31.21 -7.44
CA GLU A 42 2.41 -31.31 -8.73
C GLU A 42 1.90 -30.27 -9.72
N TYR A 43 0.57 -30.05 -9.76
CA TYR A 43 -0.06 -29.00 -10.57
C TYR A 43 0.42 -27.60 -10.14
N GLU A 44 0.52 -27.35 -8.83
CA GLU A 44 1.08 -26.11 -8.29
C GLU A 44 2.52 -25.87 -8.78
N ARG A 45 3.39 -26.88 -8.58
CA ARG A 45 4.79 -26.78 -9.00
C ARG A 45 4.94 -26.63 -10.52
N ALA A 46 4.09 -27.28 -11.30
CA ALA A 46 4.09 -27.15 -12.75
C ALA A 46 3.66 -25.73 -13.19
N LEU A 47 2.61 -25.18 -12.55
CA LEU A 47 2.16 -23.81 -12.79
C LEU A 47 3.25 -22.80 -12.48
N LEU A 48 3.88 -22.87 -11.31
CA LEU A 48 4.95 -21.97 -10.91
C LEU A 48 6.14 -22.02 -11.87
N ARG A 49 6.58 -23.22 -12.32
CA ARG A 49 7.63 -23.38 -13.33
C ARG A 49 7.25 -22.73 -14.66
N GLN A 50 5.99 -22.87 -15.11
CA GLN A 50 5.52 -22.23 -16.34
C GLN A 50 5.47 -20.71 -16.23
N LEU A 51 5.05 -20.17 -15.07
CA LEU A 51 5.06 -18.73 -14.79
C LEU A 51 6.49 -18.16 -14.80
N ASP A 52 7.45 -18.89 -14.24
CA ASP A 52 8.85 -18.47 -14.25
C ASP A 52 9.46 -18.49 -15.64
N GLY A 53 9.13 -19.51 -16.45
CA GLY A 53 9.68 -19.69 -17.79
C GLY A 53 9.04 -18.81 -18.87
N ARG A 54 7.80 -18.35 -18.69
CA ARG A 54 7.02 -17.65 -19.71
C ARG A 54 6.63 -16.24 -19.26
N ARG A 55 7.33 -15.24 -19.82
CA ARG A 55 7.16 -13.83 -19.47
C ARG A 55 5.69 -13.33 -19.56
N HIS A 56 4.98 -13.69 -20.63
CA HIS A 56 3.58 -13.25 -20.84
C HIS A 56 2.66 -13.81 -19.74
N LEU A 57 2.85 -15.07 -19.30
CA LEU A 57 2.05 -15.65 -18.22
C LEU A 57 2.35 -14.98 -16.87
N ARG A 58 3.61 -14.63 -16.61
CA ARG A 58 3.99 -13.88 -15.41
C ARG A 58 3.29 -12.51 -15.35
N GLY A 59 3.23 -11.80 -16.48
CA GLY A 59 2.49 -10.54 -16.58
C GLY A 59 0.99 -10.71 -16.27
N LEU A 60 0.37 -11.80 -16.73
CA LEU A 60 -1.03 -12.13 -16.45
C LEU A 60 -1.23 -12.48 -14.97
N ALA A 61 -0.39 -13.35 -14.42
CA ALA A 61 -0.46 -13.78 -13.03
C ALA A 61 -0.32 -12.64 -12.01
N SER A 62 0.23 -11.50 -12.42
CA SER A 62 0.35 -10.32 -11.55
C SER A 62 -1.01 -9.68 -11.15
N SER A 63 -2.11 -10.07 -11.80
CA SER A 63 -3.48 -9.72 -11.40
C SER A 63 -4.10 -10.87 -10.61
N PRO A 64 -4.69 -10.64 -9.42
CA PRO A 64 -5.30 -11.70 -8.60
C PRO A 64 -6.34 -12.52 -9.36
N LEU A 65 -7.23 -11.86 -10.13
CA LEU A 65 -8.23 -12.55 -10.92
C LEU A 65 -7.59 -13.45 -11.99
N LEU A 66 -6.65 -12.90 -12.78
CA LEU A 66 -6.02 -13.67 -13.84
C LEU A 66 -5.17 -14.82 -13.27
N CYS A 67 -4.56 -14.62 -12.11
CA CYS A 67 -3.86 -15.68 -11.39
C CYS A 67 -4.80 -16.81 -10.97
N ALA A 68 -5.98 -16.48 -10.40
CA ALA A 68 -7.01 -17.46 -10.08
C ALA A 68 -7.49 -18.23 -11.32
N MET A 69 -7.71 -17.52 -12.43
CA MET A 69 -8.09 -18.14 -13.70
C MET A 69 -6.99 -19.08 -14.24
N LEU A 70 -5.71 -18.68 -14.11
CA LEU A 70 -4.57 -19.54 -14.48
C LEU A 70 -4.51 -20.79 -13.61
N CYS A 71 -4.74 -20.67 -12.30
CA CYS A 71 -4.82 -21.83 -11.40
C CYS A 71 -5.95 -22.79 -11.81
N ALA A 72 -7.15 -22.26 -12.06
CA ALA A 72 -8.31 -23.05 -12.44
C ALA A 72 -8.09 -23.76 -13.80
N LEU A 73 -7.62 -23.02 -14.82
CA LEU A 73 -7.35 -23.59 -16.15
C LEU A 73 -6.16 -24.57 -16.14
N ASN A 74 -5.14 -24.34 -15.31
CA ASN A 74 -4.04 -25.27 -15.15
C ASN A 74 -4.52 -26.63 -14.62
N LEU A 75 -5.48 -26.60 -13.70
CA LEU A 75 -6.11 -27.80 -13.15
C LEU A 75 -7.03 -28.46 -14.18
N ASP A 76 -7.91 -27.68 -14.82
CA ASP A 76 -8.90 -28.14 -15.79
C ASP A 76 -8.27 -28.75 -17.05
N ARG A 77 -7.26 -28.08 -17.61
CA ARG A 77 -6.62 -28.46 -18.88
C ARG A 77 -5.35 -29.30 -18.69
N ARG A 78 -5.20 -29.95 -17.56
CA ARG A 78 -4.07 -30.83 -17.26
C ARG A 78 -2.72 -30.16 -17.58
N GLN A 79 -2.48 -28.98 -16.99
CA GLN A 79 -1.25 -28.18 -17.10
C GLN A 79 -1.05 -27.47 -18.46
N GLN A 80 -2.04 -27.45 -19.36
CA GLN A 80 -1.97 -26.70 -20.60
C GLN A 80 -2.52 -25.28 -20.40
N LEU A 81 -1.62 -24.31 -20.31
CA LEU A 81 -2.00 -22.91 -20.11
C LEU A 81 -2.25 -22.19 -21.43
N PRO A 82 -3.19 -21.21 -21.45
CA PRO A 82 -3.45 -20.36 -22.60
C PRO A 82 -2.19 -19.61 -23.08
N PRO A 83 -2.00 -19.43 -24.38
CA PRO A 83 -0.79 -18.78 -24.92
C PRO A 83 -0.76 -17.27 -24.69
N ASP A 84 -1.89 -16.62 -24.52
CA ASP A 84 -1.99 -15.16 -24.35
C ASP A 84 -3.22 -14.77 -23.51
N ARG A 85 -3.34 -13.46 -23.25
CA ARG A 85 -4.43 -12.88 -22.45
C ARG A 85 -5.80 -13.10 -23.09
N MET A 86 -5.94 -13.00 -24.40
CA MET A 86 -7.21 -13.15 -25.09
C MET A 86 -7.70 -14.59 -25.02
N ALA A 87 -6.78 -15.55 -25.20
CA ALA A 87 -7.07 -16.97 -25.02
C ALA A 87 -7.46 -17.28 -23.57
N LEU A 88 -6.81 -16.65 -22.57
CA LEU A 88 -7.14 -16.83 -21.15
C LEU A 88 -8.59 -16.45 -20.86
N TYR A 89 -9.05 -15.28 -21.32
CA TYR A 89 -10.46 -14.86 -21.11
C TYR A 89 -11.45 -15.74 -21.86
N ARG A 90 -11.14 -16.11 -23.11
CA ARG A 90 -11.97 -17.02 -23.89
C ARG A 90 -12.15 -18.36 -23.16
N ASP A 91 -11.05 -18.93 -22.70
CA ASP A 91 -11.01 -20.25 -22.07
C ASP A 91 -11.68 -20.24 -20.69
N ALA A 92 -11.51 -19.13 -19.93
CA ALA A 92 -12.18 -18.95 -18.65
C ALA A 92 -13.70 -18.75 -18.79
N LEU A 93 -14.15 -17.99 -19.81
CA LEU A 93 -15.57 -17.86 -20.10
C LEU A 93 -16.19 -19.19 -20.53
N ALA A 94 -15.51 -19.98 -21.37
CA ALA A 94 -15.95 -21.31 -21.74
C ALA A 94 -16.10 -22.22 -20.50
N LEU A 95 -15.10 -22.21 -19.60
CA LEU A 95 -15.13 -22.95 -18.35
C LEU A 95 -16.33 -22.56 -17.47
N LEU A 96 -16.61 -21.24 -17.35
CA LEU A 96 -17.71 -20.72 -16.54
C LEU A 96 -19.09 -21.05 -17.13
N LEU A 97 -19.24 -21.02 -18.47
CA LEU A 97 -20.49 -21.24 -19.15
C LEU A 97 -20.83 -22.72 -19.36
N GLU A 98 -19.82 -23.57 -19.54
CA GLU A 98 -20.03 -25.01 -19.88
C GLU A 98 -20.03 -25.94 -18.67
N ARG A 99 -19.14 -25.69 -17.68
CA ARG A 99 -18.92 -26.66 -16.58
C ARG A 99 -19.82 -26.51 -15.37
N ARG A 100 -20.29 -25.31 -15.07
CA ARG A 100 -21.15 -25.12 -13.88
C ARG A 100 -22.48 -25.86 -13.95
N ASP A 101 -22.93 -26.19 -15.14
CA ASP A 101 -24.15 -26.98 -15.32
C ASP A 101 -23.99 -28.46 -14.97
N ALA A 102 -22.78 -29.03 -15.12
CA ALA A 102 -22.50 -30.42 -14.80
C ALA A 102 -22.27 -30.68 -13.29
N GLU A 103 -21.89 -29.65 -12.51
CA GLU A 103 -21.52 -29.79 -11.10
C GLU A 103 -22.65 -29.42 -10.11
N ARG A 104 -23.70 -28.74 -10.55
CA ARG A 104 -24.84 -28.41 -9.71
C ARG A 104 -26.01 -29.36 -9.99
N GLU A 105 -26.21 -30.34 -9.14
CA GLU A 105 -27.41 -31.17 -9.02
C GLU A 105 -28.65 -30.33 -8.59
N VAL A 106 -28.89 -29.17 -9.19
CA VAL A 106 -30.09 -28.39 -8.92
C VAL A 106 -31.20 -28.94 -9.81
N PRO A 107 -32.34 -29.38 -9.24
CA PRO A 107 -33.46 -29.92 -10.03
C PRO A 107 -33.92 -28.87 -11.05
N ALA A 108 -33.82 -29.19 -12.33
CA ALA A 108 -34.19 -28.34 -13.43
C ALA A 108 -35.72 -28.25 -13.57
N SER A 109 -36.36 -27.32 -12.89
CA SER A 109 -37.78 -27.07 -13.09
C SER A 109 -38.09 -26.32 -14.42
N ARG A 110 -37.11 -25.67 -15.05
CA ARG A 110 -37.13 -25.12 -16.44
C ARG A 110 -35.68 -24.94 -16.89
N ALA A 111 -35.06 -25.96 -17.44
CA ALA A 111 -33.71 -25.83 -17.99
C ALA A 111 -33.75 -25.08 -19.33
N VAL A 112 -33.22 -23.86 -19.36
CA VAL A 112 -32.86 -23.19 -20.61
C VAL A 112 -31.64 -23.91 -21.17
N VAL A 113 -31.79 -24.60 -22.30
CA VAL A 113 -30.68 -25.27 -22.98
C VAL A 113 -30.25 -24.38 -24.13
N LEU A 114 -29.34 -23.49 -23.90
CA LEU A 114 -28.66 -22.66 -24.88
C LEU A 114 -27.21 -23.09 -25.01
N ASP A 115 -26.70 -23.10 -26.25
CA ASP A 115 -25.27 -23.33 -26.45
C ASP A 115 -24.42 -22.16 -25.91
N ALA A 116 -23.16 -22.44 -25.60
CA ALA A 116 -22.25 -21.44 -25.07
C ALA A 116 -22.08 -20.23 -26.02
N ALA A 117 -22.18 -20.41 -27.32
CA ALA A 117 -22.05 -19.34 -28.29
C ALA A 117 -23.23 -18.37 -28.21
N SER A 118 -24.47 -18.87 -28.09
CA SER A 118 -25.68 -18.07 -27.89
C SER A 118 -25.64 -17.29 -26.57
N LEU A 119 -25.26 -17.94 -25.44
CA LEU A 119 -25.09 -17.29 -24.15
C LEU A 119 -24.01 -16.19 -24.22
N LEU A 120 -22.89 -16.45 -24.89
CA LEU A 120 -21.82 -15.51 -25.09
C LEU A 120 -22.27 -14.28 -25.88
N ALA A 121 -23.02 -14.46 -26.99
CA ALA A 121 -23.54 -13.37 -27.80
C ALA A 121 -24.52 -12.47 -27.02
N ILE A 122 -25.38 -13.06 -26.17
CA ILE A 122 -26.26 -12.29 -25.27
C ILE A 122 -25.44 -11.47 -24.27
N LEU A 123 -24.44 -12.09 -23.64
CA LEU A 123 -23.55 -11.43 -22.68
C LEU A 123 -22.72 -10.30 -23.33
N GLN A 124 -22.27 -10.47 -24.59
CA GLN A 124 -21.59 -9.43 -25.37
C GLN A 124 -22.48 -8.20 -25.55
N HIS A 125 -23.72 -8.43 -25.98
CA HIS A 125 -24.69 -7.34 -26.18
C HIS A 125 -24.94 -6.58 -24.86
N VAL A 126 -25.19 -7.29 -23.75
CA VAL A 126 -25.40 -6.68 -22.44
C VAL A 126 -24.17 -5.91 -22.00
N ALA A 127 -22.98 -6.50 -22.11
CA ALA A 127 -21.70 -5.86 -21.73
C ALA A 127 -21.45 -4.56 -22.50
N TRP A 128 -21.71 -4.57 -23.81
CA TRP A 128 -21.57 -3.40 -24.66
C TRP A 128 -22.50 -2.26 -24.22
N ARG A 129 -23.78 -2.58 -23.97
CA ARG A 129 -24.76 -1.60 -23.52
C ARG A 129 -24.45 -0.99 -22.18
N LEU A 130 -23.96 -1.81 -21.22
CA LEU A 130 -23.46 -1.31 -19.92
C LEU A 130 -22.29 -0.34 -20.11
N SER A 131 -21.34 -0.72 -20.97
CA SER A 131 -20.15 0.10 -21.25
C SER A 131 -20.51 1.43 -21.89
N LEU A 132 -21.47 1.45 -22.84
CA LEU A 132 -21.99 2.68 -23.44
C LEU A 132 -22.68 3.58 -22.42
N ALA A 133 -23.43 3.00 -21.47
CA ALA A 133 -24.08 3.74 -20.40
C ALA A 133 -23.10 4.31 -19.36
N GLY A 134 -21.84 3.88 -19.38
CA GLY A 134 -20.81 4.28 -18.42
C GLY A 134 -21.11 3.83 -16.99
N ARG A 135 -21.87 2.75 -16.82
CA ARG A 135 -22.32 2.23 -15.51
C ARG A 135 -21.73 0.86 -15.21
N ALA A 136 -21.48 0.59 -13.94
CA ALA A 136 -21.04 -0.72 -13.49
C ALA A 136 -22.22 -1.69 -13.29
N GLU A 137 -23.43 -1.17 -13.00
CA GLU A 137 -24.67 -1.91 -12.77
C GLU A 137 -25.85 -1.23 -13.46
N LEU A 138 -26.88 -1.99 -13.77
CA LEU A 138 -28.14 -1.49 -14.31
C LEU A 138 -29.35 -2.09 -13.58
N PRO A 139 -30.53 -1.41 -13.63
CA PRO A 139 -31.77 -2.02 -13.20
C PRO A 139 -32.07 -3.33 -13.95
N ARG A 140 -32.56 -4.33 -13.24
CA ARG A 140 -32.88 -5.66 -13.82
C ARG A 140 -33.78 -5.58 -15.05
N ASP A 141 -34.78 -4.69 -15.02
CA ASP A 141 -35.71 -4.49 -16.15
C ASP A 141 -34.98 -3.95 -17.40
N ALA A 142 -34.00 -3.07 -17.21
CA ALA A 142 -33.18 -2.56 -18.29
C ALA A 142 -32.33 -3.67 -18.90
N VAL A 143 -31.74 -4.56 -18.07
CA VAL A 143 -30.97 -5.71 -18.55
C VAL A 143 -31.88 -6.73 -19.22
N LEU A 144 -33.10 -6.98 -18.71
CA LEU A 144 -34.10 -7.83 -19.33
C LEU A 144 -34.46 -7.36 -20.75
N GLU A 145 -34.63 -6.05 -20.94
CA GLU A 145 -34.88 -5.47 -22.26
C GLU A 145 -33.70 -5.67 -23.23
N MET A 146 -32.46 -5.59 -22.72
CA MET A 146 -31.26 -5.88 -23.51
C MET A 146 -31.20 -7.36 -23.93
N VAL A 147 -31.48 -8.27 -22.98
CA VAL A 147 -31.56 -9.70 -23.25
C VAL A 147 -32.67 -9.99 -24.28
N ARG A 148 -33.86 -9.35 -24.17
CA ARG A 148 -34.95 -9.49 -25.15
C ARG A 148 -34.49 -9.13 -26.56
N ARG A 149 -33.85 -7.97 -26.72
CA ARG A 149 -33.33 -7.53 -28.02
C ARG A 149 -32.26 -8.46 -28.62
N ALA A 150 -31.48 -9.11 -27.74
CA ALA A 150 -30.51 -10.10 -28.21
C ALA A 150 -31.21 -11.40 -28.62
N VAL A 151 -32.16 -11.90 -27.83
CA VAL A 151 -32.94 -13.12 -28.13
C VAL A 151 -33.79 -12.94 -29.37
N ASP A 152 -34.46 -11.77 -29.58
CA ASP A 152 -35.26 -11.48 -30.76
C ASP A 152 -34.47 -11.55 -32.09
N ARG A 153 -33.13 -11.41 -32.00
CA ARG A 153 -32.21 -11.55 -33.15
C ARG A 153 -31.74 -13.00 -33.39
N MET A 154 -32.14 -13.93 -32.50
CA MET A 154 -31.73 -15.33 -32.55
C MET A 154 -32.89 -16.24 -32.93
N PRO A 155 -33.09 -16.57 -34.22
CA PRO A 155 -34.28 -17.29 -34.71
C PRO A 155 -34.43 -18.71 -34.12
N ASN A 156 -33.38 -19.29 -33.59
CA ASN A 156 -33.35 -20.65 -33.02
C ASN A 156 -33.53 -20.70 -31.52
N VAL A 157 -33.80 -19.56 -30.86
CA VAL A 157 -33.97 -19.48 -29.40
C VAL A 157 -35.46 -19.34 -29.08
N GLU A 158 -36.05 -20.41 -28.54
CA GLU A 158 -37.48 -20.50 -28.21
C GLU A 158 -37.80 -20.07 -26.75
N TYR A 159 -36.81 -19.66 -25.99
CA TYR A 159 -36.96 -19.28 -24.59
C TYR A 159 -37.32 -17.81 -24.42
N SER A 160 -38.11 -17.50 -23.36
CA SER A 160 -38.39 -16.12 -23.05
C SER A 160 -37.13 -15.39 -22.55
N ALA A 161 -37.02 -14.11 -22.83
CA ALA A 161 -35.91 -13.28 -22.35
C ALA A 161 -35.78 -13.33 -20.82
N GLN A 162 -36.88 -13.53 -20.08
CA GLN A 162 -36.91 -13.64 -18.63
C GLN A 162 -36.29 -14.96 -18.16
N ASP A 163 -36.56 -16.08 -18.81
CA ASP A 163 -35.96 -17.37 -18.49
C ASP A 163 -34.47 -17.36 -18.82
N VAL A 164 -34.08 -16.75 -19.94
CA VAL A 164 -32.67 -16.59 -20.33
C VAL A 164 -31.90 -15.71 -19.32
N LEU A 165 -32.45 -14.56 -18.89
CA LEU A 165 -31.81 -13.70 -17.90
C LEU A 165 -31.67 -14.43 -16.56
N GLN A 166 -32.72 -15.14 -16.13
CA GLN A 166 -32.66 -15.91 -14.87
C GLN A 166 -31.60 -17.02 -14.96
N HIS A 167 -31.53 -17.73 -16.08
CA HIS A 167 -30.49 -18.72 -16.32
C HIS A 167 -29.07 -18.12 -16.25
N LEU A 168 -28.86 -16.94 -16.85
CA LEU A 168 -27.57 -16.24 -16.79
C LEU A 168 -27.21 -15.84 -15.37
N LEU A 169 -28.15 -15.35 -14.57
CA LEU A 169 -27.92 -14.96 -13.17
C LEU A 169 -27.62 -16.15 -12.29
N ASP A 170 -28.31 -17.28 -12.47
CA ASP A 170 -28.17 -18.45 -11.60
C ASP A 170 -26.96 -19.32 -11.96
N ARG A 171 -26.60 -19.40 -13.25
CA ARG A 171 -25.69 -20.43 -13.77
C ARG A 171 -24.42 -19.91 -14.44
N SER A 172 -24.41 -18.73 -15.08
CA SER A 172 -23.24 -18.32 -15.85
C SER A 172 -22.00 -18.03 -14.97
N GLY A 173 -22.20 -17.57 -13.73
CA GLY A 173 -21.10 -17.06 -12.92
C GLY A 173 -20.38 -15.83 -13.48
N VAL A 174 -20.91 -15.25 -14.55
CA VAL A 174 -20.38 -14.06 -15.25
C VAL A 174 -21.14 -12.80 -14.85
N VAL A 175 -22.46 -12.92 -14.68
CA VAL A 175 -23.36 -11.86 -14.19
C VAL A 175 -24.01 -12.27 -12.88
N ARG A 176 -24.39 -11.29 -12.08
CA ARG A 176 -25.05 -11.50 -10.78
C ARG A 176 -26.02 -10.38 -10.45
N GLU A 177 -26.86 -10.60 -9.46
CA GLU A 177 -27.75 -9.61 -8.87
C GLU A 177 -27.30 -9.35 -7.41
N PRO A 178 -26.31 -8.44 -7.18
CA PRO A 178 -25.73 -8.21 -5.85
C PRO A 178 -26.72 -7.55 -4.88
N VAL A 179 -27.65 -6.78 -5.41
CA VAL A 179 -28.77 -6.15 -4.72
C VAL A 179 -30.02 -6.40 -5.56
N LEU A 180 -31.12 -6.74 -4.90
CA LEU A 180 -32.39 -7.03 -5.57
C LEU A 180 -32.75 -5.91 -6.59
N GLY A 181 -33.02 -6.29 -7.81
CA GLY A 181 -33.36 -5.38 -8.91
C GLY A 181 -32.15 -4.71 -9.58
N ARG A 182 -30.90 -5.09 -9.22
CA ARG A 182 -29.67 -4.55 -9.84
C ARG A 182 -28.80 -5.67 -10.38
N VAL A 183 -28.37 -5.58 -11.62
CA VAL A 183 -27.53 -6.58 -12.28
C VAL A 183 -26.19 -5.95 -12.65
N ASP A 184 -25.10 -6.66 -12.32
CA ASP A 184 -23.73 -6.32 -12.71
C ASP A 184 -22.97 -7.55 -13.24
N PHE A 185 -21.78 -7.32 -13.79
CA PHE A 185 -20.82 -8.38 -14.06
C PHE A 185 -20.05 -8.71 -12.80
N VAL A 186 -19.86 -9.99 -12.47
CA VAL A 186 -19.08 -10.46 -11.31
C VAL A 186 -17.71 -9.81 -11.28
N HIS A 187 -17.13 -9.57 -12.47
CA HIS A 187 -15.89 -8.84 -12.59
C HIS A 187 -15.90 -7.94 -13.84
N ARG A 188 -15.49 -6.68 -13.65
CA ARG A 188 -15.46 -5.67 -14.71
C ARG A 188 -14.66 -6.10 -15.95
N THR A 189 -13.60 -6.88 -15.78
CA THR A 189 -12.77 -7.32 -16.90
C THR A 189 -13.49 -8.27 -17.85
N PHE A 190 -14.47 -9.06 -17.37
CA PHE A 190 -15.33 -9.84 -18.24
C PHE A 190 -16.27 -8.94 -19.06
N GLN A 191 -16.84 -7.90 -18.43
CA GLN A 191 -17.61 -6.89 -19.12
C GLN A 191 -16.79 -6.23 -20.24
N GLU A 192 -15.55 -5.80 -19.94
CA GLU A 192 -14.66 -5.13 -20.88
C GLU A 192 -14.27 -6.05 -22.05
N TYR A 193 -13.97 -7.34 -21.79
CA TYR A 193 -13.67 -8.33 -22.81
C TYR A 193 -14.85 -8.58 -23.76
N LEU A 194 -16.05 -8.78 -23.19
CA LEU A 194 -17.26 -9.04 -23.95
C LEU A 194 -17.72 -7.81 -24.74
N ALA A 195 -17.67 -6.63 -24.13
CA ALA A 195 -17.96 -5.36 -24.78
C ALA A 195 -16.99 -5.07 -25.95
N ALA A 196 -15.71 -5.42 -25.77
CA ALA A 196 -14.70 -5.27 -26.82
C ALA A 196 -15.01 -6.16 -28.02
N LYS A 197 -15.47 -7.40 -27.78
CA LYS A 197 -15.83 -8.32 -28.83
C LYS A 197 -17.05 -7.82 -29.61
N GLU A 198 -18.12 -7.44 -28.94
CA GLU A 198 -19.30 -6.82 -29.57
C GLU A 198 -18.93 -5.57 -30.42
N ALA A 199 -18.07 -4.72 -29.87
CA ALA A 199 -17.64 -3.49 -30.53
C ALA A 199 -16.95 -3.74 -31.86
N VAL A 200 -16.12 -4.78 -31.98
CA VAL A 200 -15.40 -5.07 -33.21
C VAL A 200 -16.19 -5.95 -34.19
N GLU A 201 -17.22 -6.63 -33.72
CA GLU A 201 -18.10 -7.43 -34.60
C GLU A 201 -19.20 -6.55 -35.23
N ASP A 202 -19.89 -5.75 -34.41
CA ASP A 202 -21.15 -5.08 -34.82
C ASP A 202 -21.03 -3.55 -34.94
N GLN A 203 -19.95 -2.90 -34.47
CA GLN A 203 -19.89 -1.43 -34.44
C GLN A 203 -18.83 -0.85 -35.38
N PRO A 204 -18.99 0.40 -35.83
CA PRO A 204 -17.93 1.13 -36.53
C PRO A 204 -16.73 1.37 -35.59
N VAL A 205 -15.51 1.26 -36.11
CA VAL A 205 -14.27 1.47 -35.38
C VAL A 205 -14.20 2.86 -34.74
N ASP A 206 -14.78 3.88 -35.36
CA ASP A 206 -14.82 5.25 -34.89
C ASP A 206 -15.50 5.42 -33.53
N VAL A 207 -16.42 4.51 -33.18
CA VAL A 207 -17.07 4.51 -31.86
C VAL A 207 -16.05 4.28 -30.74
N LEU A 208 -15.05 3.40 -30.93
CA LEU A 208 -13.98 3.16 -30.01
C LEU A 208 -12.93 4.27 -30.05
N VAL A 209 -12.55 4.70 -31.27
CA VAL A 209 -11.56 5.78 -31.46
C VAL A 209 -12.00 7.06 -30.75
N THR A 210 -13.27 7.46 -30.87
CA THR A 210 -13.81 8.67 -30.23
C THR A 210 -13.75 8.62 -28.73
N ARG A 211 -13.77 7.44 -28.12
CA ARG A 211 -13.75 7.22 -26.65
C ARG A 211 -12.35 6.92 -26.09
N ALA A 212 -11.34 6.81 -26.94
CA ALA A 212 -9.99 6.38 -26.58
C ALA A 212 -9.31 7.26 -25.50
N HIS A 213 -9.75 8.51 -25.31
CA HIS A 213 -9.26 9.41 -24.26
C HIS A 213 -9.88 9.16 -22.88
N LEU A 214 -10.95 8.36 -22.76
CA LEU A 214 -11.66 8.08 -21.52
C LEU A 214 -11.05 6.89 -20.78
N ASP A 215 -10.83 7.02 -19.45
CA ASP A 215 -10.22 5.97 -18.63
C ASP A 215 -11.01 4.66 -18.63
N GLN A 216 -12.31 4.76 -18.59
CA GLN A 216 -13.21 3.62 -18.56
C GLN A 216 -13.20 2.77 -19.84
N TRP A 217 -12.66 3.32 -20.96
CA TRP A 217 -12.60 2.63 -22.26
C TRP A 217 -11.23 2.00 -22.55
N TRP A 218 -10.23 2.26 -21.68
CA TRP A 218 -8.86 1.80 -21.88
C TRP A 218 -8.77 0.29 -22.15
N GLU A 219 -9.23 -0.53 -21.19
CA GLU A 219 -9.16 -1.98 -21.31
C GLU A 219 -10.04 -2.52 -22.43
N THR A 220 -11.24 -1.94 -22.62
CA THR A 220 -12.12 -2.32 -23.72
C THR A 220 -11.43 -2.12 -25.07
N ILE A 221 -10.72 -1.01 -25.28
CA ILE A 221 -10.00 -0.76 -26.55
C ILE A 221 -8.80 -1.68 -26.71
N VAL A 222 -8.03 -1.92 -25.64
CA VAL A 222 -6.93 -2.88 -25.66
C VAL A 222 -7.42 -4.28 -26.06
N MET A 223 -8.53 -4.74 -25.50
CA MET A 223 -9.13 -6.04 -25.84
C MET A 223 -9.77 -6.04 -27.24
N ALA A 224 -10.34 -4.92 -27.67
CA ALA A 224 -10.90 -4.77 -29.02
C ALA A 224 -9.83 -4.98 -30.10
N VAL A 225 -8.62 -4.46 -29.89
CA VAL A 225 -7.48 -4.72 -30.80
C VAL A 225 -7.14 -6.22 -30.84
N GLY A 226 -7.26 -6.94 -29.71
CA GLY A 226 -7.08 -8.39 -29.67
C GLY A 226 -8.15 -9.18 -30.46
N HIS A 227 -9.41 -8.76 -30.40
CA HIS A 227 -10.53 -9.41 -31.11
C HIS A 227 -10.60 -9.04 -32.59
N ALA A 228 -10.11 -7.86 -32.96
CA ALA A 228 -10.30 -7.30 -34.31
C ALA A 228 -9.61 -8.12 -35.39
N THR A 229 -10.24 -8.14 -36.62
CA THR A 229 -9.56 -8.60 -37.82
C THR A 229 -8.34 -7.72 -38.11
N PRO A 230 -7.35 -8.18 -38.91
CA PRO A 230 -6.15 -7.38 -39.21
C PRO A 230 -6.49 -5.98 -39.74
N GLU A 231 -7.52 -5.84 -40.59
CA GLU A 231 -7.94 -4.57 -41.18
C GLU A 231 -8.57 -3.64 -40.15
N ARG A 232 -9.47 -4.15 -39.31
CA ARG A 232 -10.10 -3.37 -38.22
C ARG A 232 -9.08 -2.98 -37.14
N ARG A 233 -8.13 -3.87 -36.83
CA ARG A 233 -7.03 -3.62 -35.92
C ARG A 233 -6.16 -2.47 -36.41
N ALA A 234 -5.76 -2.50 -37.68
CA ALA A 234 -4.99 -1.43 -38.29
C ALA A 234 -5.77 -0.10 -38.29
N ALA A 235 -7.05 -0.12 -38.60
CA ALA A 235 -7.92 1.06 -38.58
C ALA A 235 -8.02 1.65 -37.15
N LEU A 236 -8.22 0.81 -36.13
CA LEU A 236 -8.33 1.24 -34.74
C LEU A 236 -7.01 1.87 -34.22
N LEU A 237 -5.88 1.20 -34.44
CA LEU A 237 -4.57 1.70 -34.02
C LEU A 237 -4.23 3.02 -34.75
N ASN A 238 -4.46 3.09 -36.05
CA ASN A 238 -4.25 4.30 -36.84
C ASN A 238 -5.18 5.43 -36.40
N GLY A 239 -6.44 5.15 -36.12
CA GLY A 239 -7.41 6.13 -35.62
C GLY A 239 -6.96 6.74 -34.27
N VAL A 240 -6.51 5.90 -33.32
CA VAL A 240 -5.99 6.34 -32.02
C VAL A 240 -4.74 7.20 -32.20
N LEU A 241 -3.78 6.78 -33.06
CA LEU A 241 -2.56 7.54 -33.33
C LEU A 241 -2.81 8.86 -34.05
N ASN A 242 -3.77 8.90 -35.01
CA ASN A 242 -4.13 10.13 -35.69
C ASN A 242 -4.72 11.14 -34.70
N ARG A 243 -5.58 10.70 -33.77
CA ARG A 243 -6.11 11.57 -32.71
C ARG A 243 -4.98 12.05 -31.78
N ALA A 244 -4.01 11.20 -31.44
CA ALA A 244 -2.85 11.62 -30.65
C ALA A 244 -2.12 12.81 -31.30
N ASN A 245 -2.00 12.81 -32.62
CA ASN A 245 -1.32 13.89 -33.36
C ASN A 245 -2.17 15.17 -33.46
N THR A 246 -3.49 15.08 -33.40
CA THR A 246 -4.41 16.22 -33.55
C THR A 246 -4.94 16.78 -32.24
N GLU A 247 -4.86 16.01 -31.14
CA GLU A 247 -5.39 16.39 -29.82
C GLU A 247 -4.28 16.50 -28.75
N PRO A 248 -3.57 17.63 -28.63
CA PRO A 248 -2.41 17.78 -27.72
C PRO A 248 -2.72 17.47 -26.24
N ARG A 249 -3.98 17.69 -25.80
CA ARG A 249 -4.42 17.39 -24.42
C ARG A 249 -4.40 15.89 -24.12
N HIS A 250 -4.56 15.07 -25.13
CA HIS A 250 -4.68 13.61 -25.01
C HIS A 250 -3.54 12.84 -25.69
N ASP A 251 -2.61 13.55 -26.34
CA ASP A 251 -1.51 13.00 -27.14
C ASP A 251 -0.81 11.84 -26.39
N ARG A 252 -0.23 12.16 -25.26
CA ARG A 252 0.57 11.18 -24.50
C ARG A 252 -0.24 9.96 -24.06
N ARG A 253 -1.48 10.18 -23.63
CA ARG A 253 -2.41 9.11 -23.23
C ARG A 253 -2.78 8.20 -24.41
N LEU A 254 -3.10 8.77 -25.56
CA LEU A 254 -3.47 8.02 -26.76
C LEU A 254 -2.30 7.20 -27.30
N ARG A 255 -1.08 7.73 -27.26
CA ARG A 255 0.15 6.97 -27.60
C ARG A 255 0.39 5.82 -26.63
N LEU A 256 0.22 6.02 -25.33
CA LEU A 256 0.29 4.96 -24.33
C LEU A 256 -0.77 3.88 -24.56
N LEU A 257 -1.99 4.27 -24.92
CA LEU A 257 -3.05 3.32 -25.28
C LEU A 257 -2.67 2.49 -26.51
N ALA A 258 -2.17 3.13 -27.57
CA ALA A 258 -1.71 2.41 -28.77
C ALA A 258 -0.57 1.41 -28.44
N ALA A 259 0.35 1.80 -27.54
CA ALA A 259 1.40 0.90 -27.06
C ALA A 259 0.83 -0.30 -26.29
N ALA A 260 -0.13 -0.07 -25.39
CA ALA A 260 -0.79 -1.13 -24.62
C ALA A 260 -1.58 -2.10 -25.52
N CYS A 261 -2.15 -1.64 -26.62
CA CYS A 261 -2.87 -2.46 -27.57
C CYS A 261 -1.99 -3.53 -28.26
N LEU A 262 -0.67 -3.30 -28.36
CA LEU A 262 0.25 -4.30 -28.93
C LEU A 262 0.39 -5.57 -28.06
N ASP A 263 0.04 -5.51 -26.77
CA ASP A 263 0.07 -6.67 -25.87
C ASP A 263 -1.01 -7.73 -26.22
N THR A 264 -2.12 -7.29 -26.80
CA THR A 264 -3.22 -8.18 -27.21
C THR A 264 -3.22 -8.48 -28.71
N ALA A 265 -2.47 -7.72 -29.51
CA ALA A 265 -2.45 -7.82 -30.96
C ALA A 265 -1.63 -9.03 -31.45
N GLN A 266 -2.26 -10.03 -32.05
CA GLN A 266 -1.57 -11.22 -32.57
C GLN A 266 -0.85 -10.97 -33.90
N MET A 267 -1.48 -10.27 -34.85
CA MET A 267 -0.89 -9.89 -36.14
C MET A 267 -1.16 -8.42 -36.42
N VAL A 268 -0.12 -7.64 -36.64
CA VAL A 268 -0.19 -6.21 -36.97
C VAL A 268 0.66 -5.95 -38.20
N ALA A 269 0.16 -5.16 -39.11
CA ALA A 269 0.93 -4.77 -40.30
C ALA A 269 2.22 -4.05 -39.89
N PRO A 270 3.36 -4.31 -40.55
CA PRO A 270 4.66 -3.72 -40.20
C PRO A 270 4.64 -2.18 -40.09
N GLU A 271 3.90 -1.53 -41.00
CA GLU A 271 3.76 -0.08 -41.07
C GLU A 271 3.05 0.47 -39.82
N VAL A 272 2.00 -0.21 -39.36
CA VAL A 272 1.27 0.17 -38.12
C VAL A 272 2.13 -0.08 -36.89
N THR A 273 2.85 -1.20 -36.86
CA THR A 273 3.79 -1.50 -35.78
C THR A 273 4.85 -0.41 -35.68
N SER A 274 5.48 -0.02 -36.78
CA SER A 274 6.48 1.04 -36.82
C SER A 274 5.93 2.38 -36.37
N ARG A 275 4.70 2.72 -36.71
CA ARG A 275 4.03 3.94 -36.21
C ARG A 275 3.82 3.92 -34.70
N VAL A 276 3.37 2.79 -34.14
CA VAL A 276 3.20 2.65 -32.69
C VAL A 276 4.54 2.70 -32.00
N GLU A 277 5.57 2.07 -32.54
CA GLU A 277 6.94 2.10 -31.98
C GLU A 277 7.50 3.52 -31.95
N ALA A 278 7.36 4.29 -33.02
CA ALA A 278 7.75 5.70 -33.05
C ALA A 278 6.95 6.54 -32.02
N ALA A 279 5.66 6.26 -31.86
CA ALA A 279 4.84 6.91 -30.84
C ALA A 279 5.31 6.58 -29.41
N VAL A 280 5.72 5.34 -29.14
CA VAL A 280 6.31 4.91 -27.84
C VAL A 280 7.65 5.59 -27.61
N GLU A 281 8.49 5.70 -28.64
CA GLU A 281 9.79 6.37 -28.55
C GLU A 281 9.65 7.84 -28.10
N ALA A 282 8.62 8.53 -28.59
CA ALA A 282 8.32 9.90 -28.19
C ALA A 282 7.85 10.01 -26.70
N LEU A 283 7.56 8.91 -26.05
CA LEU A 283 7.15 8.87 -24.63
C LEU A 283 8.32 8.62 -23.67
N VAL A 284 9.49 8.23 -24.17
CA VAL A 284 10.69 7.97 -23.38
C VAL A 284 11.57 9.21 -23.31
N PRO A 285 12.09 9.58 -22.13
CA PRO A 285 11.89 8.94 -20.83
C PRO A 285 10.50 9.22 -20.23
N PRO A 286 9.99 8.32 -19.37
CA PRO A 286 8.73 8.56 -18.66
C PRO A 286 8.81 9.80 -17.78
N ARG A 287 7.74 10.60 -17.75
CA ARG A 287 7.69 11.84 -16.93
C ARG A 287 7.42 11.57 -15.45
N GLY A 288 6.81 10.44 -15.13
CA GLY A 288 6.46 10.06 -13.77
C GLY A 288 5.83 8.68 -13.65
N GLN A 289 5.45 8.32 -12.42
CA GLN A 289 4.98 6.98 -12.05
C GLN A 289 3.71 6.52 -12.81
N ASN A 290 2.84 7.46 -13.21
CA ASN A 290 1.58 7.14 -13.88
C ASN A 290 1.77 6.50 -15.27
N GLU A 291 2.93 6.67 -15.90
CA GLU A 291 3.22 6.18 -17.24
C GLU A 291 3.91 4.81 -17.25
N THR A 292 4.52 4.44 -16.12
CA THR A 292 5.41 3.29 -16.03
C THR A 292 4.76 1.96 -16.43
N ARG A 293 3.50 1.75 -16.01
CA ARG A 293 2.77 0.50 -16.31
C ARG A 293 2.48 0.36 -17.79
N SER A 294 1.98 1.42 -18.42
CA SER A 294 1.64 1.39 -19.85
C SER A 294 2.88 1.25 -20.72
N LEU A 295 3.98 1.91 -20.36
CA LEU A 295 5.26 1.74 -21.06
C LEU A 295 5.83 0.33 -20.90
N ALA A 296 5.73 -0.25 -19.70
CA ALA A 296 6.21 -1.60 -19.44
C ALA A 296 5.48 -2.68 -20.28
N LEU A 297 4.24 -2.42 -20.71
CA LEU A 297 3.51 -3.31 -21.61
C LEU A 297 4.20 -3.47 -22.98
N ALA A 298 4.95 -2.45 -23.44
CA ALA A 298 5.77 -2.57 -24.63
C ALA A 298 6.97 -3.55 -24.48
N GLY A 299 7.19 -4.04 -23.28
CA GLY A 299 8.11 -5.13 -22.99
C GLY A 299 9.57 -4.80 -23.25
N GLY A 300 10.34 -5.80 -23.72
CA GLY A 300 11.77 -5.64 -24.03
C GLY A 300 12.07 -4.54 -25.06
N ARG A 301 11.10 -4.13 -25.86
CA ARG A 301 11.25 -3.00 -26.81
C ARG A 301 11.47 -1.69 -26.07
N ILE A 302 10.76 -1.45 -24.95
CA ILE A 302 10.93 -0.24 -24.16
C ILE A 302 12.29 -0.19 -23.46
N LEU A 303 12.84 -1.32 -23.02
CA LEU A 303 14.15 -1.37 -22.36
C LEU A 303 15.26 -0.84 -23.26
N ARG A 304 15.21 -1.16 -24.57
CA ARG A 304 16.19 -0.65 -25.54
C ARG A 304 16.08 0.84 -25.83
N ARG A 305 14.94 1.45 -25.47
CA ARG A 305 14.66 2.89 -25.66
C ARG A 305 14.87 3.71 -24.38
N LEU A 306 14.86 3.06 -23.20
CA LEU A 306 15.20 3.73 -21.95
C LEU A 306 16.66 4.20 -21.99
N PRO A 307 16.96 5.36 -21.39
CA PRO A 307 18.30 5.95 -21.42
C PRO A 307 19.33 5.04 -20.74
N SER A 308 20.53 4.99 -21.28
CA SER A 308 21.63 4.20 -20.72
C SER A 308 22.12 4.74 -19.38
N THR A 309 22.01 6.06 -19.14
CA THR A 309 22.25 6.76 -17.87
C THR A 309 21.03 7.57 -17.49
N LEU A 310 20.89 7.92 -16.22
CA LEU A 310 19.79 8.76 -15.73
C LEU A 310 20.16 10.24 -15.65
N ASP A 311 21.35 10.61 -16.14
CA ASP A 311 21.84 11.99 -16.11
C ASP A 311 20.91 12.94 -16.86
N GLY A 312 20.76 14.16 -16.34
CA GLY A 312 19.91 15.18 -16.93
C GLY A 312 18.39 14.96 -16.75
N LEU A 313 17.95 13.81 -16.22
CA LEU A 313 16.56 13.57 -15.89
C LEU A 313 16.18 14.17 -14.54
N THR A 314 14.91 14.58 -14.41
CA THR A 314 14.35 14.92 -13.10
C THR A 314 14.27 13.66 -12.21
N ASP A 315 14.25 13.84 -10.90
CA ASP A 315 14.11 12.75 -9.93
C ASP A 315 12.88 11.87 -10.21
N ALA A 316 11.75 12.49 -10.55
CA ALA A 316 10.53 11.77 -10.87
C ALA A 316 10.66 10.92 -12.15
N SER A 317 11.31 11.46 -13.18
CA SER A 317 11.54 10.77 -14.44
C SER A 317 12.54 9.62 -14.27
N ALA A 318 13.63 9.85 -13.54
CA ALA A 318 14.64 8.85 -13.24
C ALA A 318 14.05 7.65 -12.44
N ALA A 319 13.30 7.94 -11.38
CA ALA A 319 12.59 6.90 -10.61
C ALA A 319 11.54 6.16 -11.47
N ALA A 320 10.88 6.86 -12.40
CA ALA A 320 9.94 6.25 -13.33
C ALA A 320 10.64 5.31 -14.35
N CYS A 321 11.86 5.66 -14.81
CA CYS A 321 12.68 4.74 -15.62
C CYS A 321 12.98 3.44 -14.87
N VAL A 322 13.41 3.53 -13.61
CA VAL A 322 13.67 2.37 -12.73
C VAL A 322 12.42 1.50 -12.61
N LYS A 323 11.27 2.09 -12.30
CA LYS A 323 10.00 1.36 -12.16
C LYS A 323 9.56 0.73 -13.48
N THR A 324 9.71 1.44 -14.60
CA THR A 324 9.37 0.91 -15.94
C THR A 324 10.22 -0.31 -16.28
N ALA A 325 11.53 -0.25 -16.09
CA ALA A 325 12.41 -1.38 -16.30
C ALA A 325 12.04 -2.58 -15.42
N ALA A 326 11.77 -2.33 -14.14
CA ALA A 326 11.41 -3.39 -13.20
C ALA A 326 10.08 -4.07 -13.53
N LEU A 327 9.10 -3.33 -14.01
CA LEU A 327 7.80 -3.89 -14.43
C LEU A 327 7.92 -4.76 -15.69
N VAL A 328 8.94 -4.55 -16.50
CA VAL A 328 9.29 -5.47 -17.59
C VAL A 328 9.87 -6.77 -17.04
N GLY A 329 10.76 -6.71 -16.04
CA GLY A 329 11.13 -7.81 -15.16
C GLY A 329 11.95 -8.94 -15.81
N ASP A 330 12.63 -8.73 -16.94
CA ASP A 330 13.50 -9.71 -17.58
C ASP A 330 14.99 -9.50 -17.23
N SER A 331 15.86 -10.35 -17.77
CA SER A 331 17.31 -10.26 -17.53
C SER A 331 17.93 -8.97 -18.07
N GLU A 332 17.39 -8.40 -19.15
CA GLU A 332 17.87 -7.12 -19.69
C GLU A 332 17.46 -5.95 -18.78
N ALA A 333 16.25 -6.01 -18.19
CA ALA A 333 15.83 -5.07 -17.16
C ALA A 333 16.78 -5.09 -15.97
N LEU A 334 17.17 -6.28 -15.50
CA LEU A 334 18.10 -6.41 -14.38
C LEU A 334 19.47 -5.77 -14.70
N LYS A 335 20.02 -5.98 -15.90
CA LYS A 335 21.25 -5.34 -16.34
C LYS A 335 21.16 -3.82 -16.39
N LEU A 336 20.02 -3.30 -16.83
CA LEU A 336 19.79 -1.88 -16.91
C LEU A 336 19.66 -1.26 -15.51
N LEU A 337 18.96 -1.91 -14.59
CA LEU A 337 18.85 -1.51 -13.18
C LEU A 337 20.22 -1.53 -12.49
N ALA A 338 21.03 -2.55 -12.74
CA ALA A 338 22.42 -2.63 -12.24
C ALA A 338 23.28 -1.45 -12.73
N ARG A 339 23.09 -1.01 -13.98
CA ARG A 339 23.80 0.15 -14.53
C ARG A 339 23.40 1.46 -13.85
N TRP A 340 22.13 1.59 -13.44
CA TRP A 340 21.62 2.77 -12.72
C TRP A 340 21.84 2.72 -11.21
N ALA A 341 22.27 1.59 -10.67
CA ALA A 341 22.46 1.38 -9.24
C ALA A 341 23.37 2.43 -8.55
N PRO A 342 24.46 2.92 -9.20
CA PRO A 342 25.33 3.94 -8.61
C PRO A 342 24.74 5.35 -8.51
N ASP A 343 23.55 5.63 -9.08
CA ASP A 343 22.94 6.96 -9.05
C ASP A 343 22.68 7.41 -7.60
N PRO A 344 23.24 8.54 -7.13
CA PRO A 344 23.18 8.93 -5.72
C PRO A 344 21.85 9.55 -5.30
N ARG A 345 20.95 9.83 -6.23
CA ARG A 345 19.66 10.49 -5.93
C ARG A 345 18.76 9.62 -5.05
N SER A 346 18.23 10.23 -3.99
CA SER A 346 17.34 9.55 -3.05
C SER A 346 16.11 8.91 -3.72
N ALA A 347 15.53 9.58 -4.72
CA ALA A 347 14.37 9.08 -5.46
C ALA A 347 14.71 7.80 -6.27
N VAL A 348 15.90 7.74 -6.87
CA VAL A 348 16.39 6.57 -7.62
C VAL A 348 16.68 5.43 -6.66
N GLN A 349 17.41 5.68 -5.57
CA GLN A 349 17.77 4.66 -4.58
C GLN A 349 16.52 4.08 -3.90
N HIS A 350 15.54 4.92 -3.58
CA HIS A 350 14.26 4.47 -3.06
C HIS A 350 13.50 3.60 -4.07
N ALA A 351 13.47 4.01 -5.34
CA ALA A 351 12.84 3.22 -6.39
C ALA A 351 13.55 1.86 -6.58
N LEU A 352 14.90 1.83 -6.58
CA LEU A 352 15.68 0.58 -6.68
C LEU A 352 15.37 -0.37 -5.51
N ALA A 353 15.27 0.13 -4.29
CA ALA A 353 14.88 -0.68 -3.13
C ALA A 353 13.44 -1.23 -3.25
N GLN A 354 12.49 -0.40 -3.70
CA GLN A 354 11.08 -0.82 -3.87
C GLN A 354 10.89 -1.88 -4.96
N VAL A 355 11.66 -1.82 -6.03
CA VAL A 355 11.48 -2.75 -7.15
C VAL A 355 12.18 -4.09 -6.93
N TRP A 356 12.91 -4.27 -5.85
CA TRP A 356 13.49 -5.55 -5.44
C TRP A 356 12.47 -6.69 -5.47
N ARG A 357 11.25 -6.43 -5.03
CA ARG A 357 10.13 -7.37 -5.02
C ARG A 357 9.76 -7.99 -6.38
N TYR A 358 10.19 -7.41 -7.49
CA TYR A 358 9.88 -7.91 -8.85
C TYR A 358 10.92 -8.91 -9.37
N PHE A 359 11.99 -9.18 -8.61
CA PHE A 359 13.10 -10.05 -9.00
C PHE A 359 13.38 -11.09 -7.93
N GLY A 360 14.12 -12.13 -8.31
CA GLY A 360 14.63 -13.09 -7.32
C GLY A 360 15.54 -12.40 -6.30
N PRO A 361 15.24 -12.55 -4.98
CA PRO A 361 15.87 -11.73 -3.94
C PRO A 361 17.40 -11.73 -3.96
N ALA A 362 18.03 -12.92 -4.05
CA ALA A 362 19.48 -13.06 -4.07
C ALA A 362 20.14 -12.42 -5.30
N ASN A 363 19.57 -12.66 -6.48
CA ASN A 363 20.11 -12.15 -7.74
C ASN A 363 20.05 -10.62 -7.79
N TYR A 364 18.94 -10.04 -7.36
CA TYR A 364 18.77 -8.59 -7.34
C TYR A 364 19.68 -7.92 -6.31
N ALA A 365 19.74 -8.46 -5.09
CA ALA A 365 20.63 -7.96 -4.04
C ALA A 365 22.08 -7.89 -4.55
N LYS A 366 22.56 -8.97 -5.17
CA LYS A 366 23.92 -9.05 -5.70
C LYS A 366 24.15 -8.15 -6.92
N ALA A 367 23.22 -8.12 -7.87
CA ALA A 367 23.42 -7.42 -9.15
C ALA A 367 23.18 -5.90 -9.05
N VAL A 368 22.30 -5.46 -8.17
CA VAL A 368 21.83 -4.06 -8.13
C VAL A 368 22.14 -3.37 -6.81
N LEU A 369 21.88 -4.02 -5.66
CA LEU A 369 21.95 -3.33 -4.38
C LEU A 369 23.29 -3.46 -3.67
N GLN A 370 24.12 -4.45 -4.02
CA GLN A 370 25.36 -4.78 -3.30
C GLN A 370 26.25 -3.55 -3.05
N ASP A 371 26.53 -2.78 -4.11
CA ASP A 371 27.42 -1.63 -4.09
C ASP A 371 26.66 -0.29 -4.23
N ALA A 372 25.33 -0.34 -4.26
CA ALA A 372 24.50 0.85 -4.40
C ALA A 372 24.59 1.79 -3.16
N PRO A 373 24.46 3.12 -3.32
CA PRO A 373 24.48 4.09 -2.21
C PRO A 373 23.36 3.91 -1.17
N LEU A 374 22.28 3.19 -1.50
CA LEU A 374 21.15 2.86 -0.61
C LEU A 374 20.55 4.07 0.12
N ASN A 375 20.31 5.19 -0.59
CA ASN A 375 19.80 6.41 0.03
C ASN A 375 20.61 6.81 1.29
N ARG A 376 21.91 6.99 1.15
CA ARG A 376 22.89 7.24 2.23
C ARG A 376 23.02 6.07 3.21
N GLY A 377 22.96 4.85 2.70
CA GLY A 377 23.09 3.63 3.50
C GLY A 377 21.79 3.16 4.15
N ARG A 378 20.62 3.68 3.75
CA ARG A 378 19.32 3.29 4.29
C ARG A 378 18.51 2.45 3.33
N ILE A 379 17.89 1.38 3.85
CA ILE A 379 16.93 0.55 3.12
C ILE A 379 15.65 0.35 3.94
N ILE A 380 14.51 0.29 3.24
CA ILE A 380 13.22 -0.14 3.79
C ILE A 380 12.89 -1.49 3.19
N VAL A 381 12.69 -2.48 4.02
CA VAL A 381 12.35 -3.86 3.65
C VAL A 381 10.94 -4.18 4.11
N THR A 382 10.11 -4.61 3.18
CA THR A 382 8.69 -4.95 3.44
C THR A 382 8.37 -6.43 3.24
N LEU A 383 9.37 -7.23 2.83
CA LEU A 383 9.24 -8.67 2.57
C LEU A 383 10.30 -9.43 3.35
N VAL A 384 9.87 -10.47 4.06
CA VAL A 384 10.76 -11.30 4.91
C VAL A 384 11.86 -11.96 4.08
N GLU A 385 11.54 -12.38 2.86
CA GLU A 385 12.47 -13.05 1.93
C GLU A 385 13.66 -12.18 1.49
N HIS A 386 13.60 -10.87 1.70
CA HIS A 386 14.71 -9.97 1.42
C HIS A 386 15.75 -9.94 2.56
N ILE A 387 15.34 -10.27 3.79
CA ILE A 387 16.17 -10.10 4.99
C ILE A 387 17.47 -10.91 4.91
N PRO A 388 17.50 -12.21 4.49
CA PRO A 388 18.73 -12.99 4.41
C PRO A 388 19.80 -12.39 3.49
N HIS A 389 19.42 -11.46 2.61
CA HIS A 389 20.30 -10.85 1.64
C HIS A 389 20.86 -9.48 2.08
N LEU A 390 20.43 -8.95 3.22
CA LEU A 390 20.91 -7.65 3.74
C LEU A 390 22.41 -7.64 4.00
N ARG A 391 22.98 -8.77 4.42
CA ARG A 391 24.43 -8.91 4.65
C ARG A 391 25.30 -8.73 3.40
N THR A 392 24.74 -8.87 2.20
CA THR A 392 25.46 -8.66 0.95
C THR A 392 25.62 -7.19 0.57
N LEU A 393 24.87 -6.28 1.21
CA LEU A 393 24.79 -4.87 0.88
C LEU A 393 25.93 -4.10 1.58
N GLN A 394 26.99 -3.72 0.84
CA GLN A 394 28.22 -3.16 1.39
C GLN A 394 28.02 -1.79 2.08
N ASN A 395 27.15 -0.98 1.53
CA ASN A 395 26.89 0.38 2.00
C ASN A 395 25.77 0.48 3.04
N LEU A 396 25.16 -0.64 3.44
CA LEU A 396 24.04 -0.65 4.37
C LEU A 396 24.49 -0.25 5.79
N ARG A 397 23.77 0.71 6.38
CA ARG A 397 23.97 1.22 7.75
C ARG A 397 22.65 1.32 8.52
N ASP A 398 21.59 1.72 7.85
CA ASP A 398 20.28 1.97 8.44
C ASP A 398 19.25 1.01 7.83
N VAL A 399 18.63 0.19 8.69
CA VAL A 399 17.67 -0.83 8.28
C VAL A 399 16.30 -0.50 8.87
N TRP A 400 15.30 -0.41 8.01
CA TRP A 400 13.91 -0.35 8.43
C TRP A 400 13.17 -1.58 7.91
N LEU A 401 12.76 -2.46 8.82
CA LEU A 401 11.94 -3.64 8.54
C LEU A 401 10.48 -3.28 8.83
N ASP A 402 9.68 -3.07 7.79
CA ASP A 402 8.24 -2.85 7.91
C ASP A 402 7.48 -4.12 7.49
N LEU A 403 7.28 -5.01 8.46
CA LEU A 403 6.74 -6.35 8.27
C LEU A 403 5.32 -6.49 8.87
N PHE A 404 4.68 -5.38 9.24
CA PHE A 404 3.38 -5.41 9.92
C PHE A 404 2.29 -6.09 9.08
N ASP A 405 2.29 -5.82 7.78
CA ASP A 405 1.32 -6.39 6.84
C ASP A 405 1.70 -7.82 6.39
N ALA A 406 2.89 -8.30 6.72
CA ALA A 406 3.35 -9.67 6.41
C ALA A 406 2.74 -10.73 7.36
N GLY A 407 1.99 -10.30 8.38
CA GLY A 407 1.46 -11.18 9.42
C GLY A 407 2.49 -11.52 10.49
N THR A 408 2.27 -12.64 11.19
CA THR A 408 3.26 -13.13 12.16
C THR A 408 4.49 -13.67 11.42
N VAL A 409 5.65 -13.14 11.74
CA VAL A 409 6.93 -13.67 11.26
C VAL A 409 7.28 -14.87 12.14
N ASP A 410 7.16 -16.08 11.61
CA ASP A 410 7.41 -17.32 12.36
C ASP A 410 8.87 -17.50 12.77
N ASP A 411 9.81 -16.95 12.00
CA ASP A 411 11.22 -16.96 12.33
C ASP A 411 11.58 -15.80 13.26
N ARG A 412 11.73 -16.08 14.54
CA ARG A 412 12.14 -15.10 15.55
C ARG A 412 13.58 -14.62 15.38
N ALA A 413 14.40 -15.37 14.67
CA ALA A 413 15.81 -15.09 14.46
C ALA A 413 16.12 -14.21 13.24
N PHE A 414 15.09 -13.68 12.55
CA PHE A 414 15.25 -12.89 11.32
C PHE A 414 16.21 -11.69 11.47
N LEU A 415 16.39 -11.15 12.67
CA LEU A 415 17.36 -10.09 12.93
C LEU A 415 18.82 -10.56 12.87
N GLY A 416 19.06 -11.88 12.87
CA GLY A 416 20.38 -12.47 12.68
C GLY A 416 21.06 -12.09 11.38
N ASP A 417 20.29 -11.73 10.36
CA ASP A 417 20.78 -11.32 9.04
C ASP A 417 21.07 -9.81 8.92
N ALA A 418 20.90 -9.04 10.01
CA ALA A 418 21.33 -7.64 10.04
C ALA A 418 22.85 -7.54 9.86
N PRO A 419 23.37 -6.65 8.97
CA PRO A 419 24.81 -6.47 8.82
C PRO A 419 25.47 -5.98 10.11
N PRO A 420 26.68 -6.44 10.48
CA PRO A 420 27.39 -5.97 11.67
C PRO A 420 27.68 -4.47 11.70
N ALA A 421 27.73 -3.83 10.52
CA ALA A 421 27.93 -2.39 10.38
C ALA A 421 26.63 -1.57 10.54
N THR A 422 25.50 -2.20 10.89
CA THR A 422 24.22 -1.51 11.08
C THR A 422 24.32 -0.55 12.27
N THR A 423 23.94 0.70 12.02
CA THR A 423 23.96 1.77 13.04
C THR A 423 22.56 2.13 13.53
N TRP A 424 21.56 1.90 12.70
CA TRP A 424 20.16 2.19 13.02
C TRP A 424 19.27 1.05 12.55
N LEU A 425 18.47 0.53 13.47
CA LEU A 425 17.50 -0.52 13.21
C LEU A 425 16.12 -0.06 13.67
N GLN A 426 15.16 -0.10 12.76
CA GLN A 426 13.74 0.05 13.05
C GLN A 426 12.99 -1.18 12.58
N VAL A 427 12.17 -1.74 13.46
CA VAL A 427 11.35 -2.92 13.19
C VAL A 427 9.89 -2.60 13.49
N ARG A 428 9.01 -2.89 12.55
CA ARG A 428 7.56 -2.84 12.74
C ARG A 428 6.98 -4.19 12.38
N VAL A 429 6.41 -4.88 13.36
CA VAL A 429 5.95 -6.27 13.21
C VAL A 429 4.72 -6.53 14.09
N ALA A 430 3.90 -7.51 13.73
CA ALA A 430 2.68 -7.86 14.47
C ALA A 430 2.89 -8.94 15.57
N GLY A 431 4.12 -9.34 15.86
CA GLY A 431 4.41 -10.41 16.82
C GLY A 431 5.66 -10.15 17.66
N PRO A 432 6.03 -11.06 18.56
CA PRO A 432 7.22 -10.90 19.38
C PRO A 432 8.50 -10.89 18.54
N VAL A 433 9.48 -10.08 18.98
CA VAL A 433 10.78 -9.89 18.31
C VAL A 433 11.88 -10.33 19.26
N ASP A 434 12.72 -11.27 18.82
CA ASP A 434 13.94 -11.65 19.52
C ASP A 434 15.09 -10.72 19.13
N LEU A 435 15.59 -9.97 20.08
CA LEU A 435 16.71 -9.04 19.90
C LEU A 435 18.08 -9.67 20.14
N SER A 436 18.16 -10.92 20.62
CA SER A 436 19.42 -11.62 20.90
C SER A 436 20.41 -11.60 19.73
N PRO A 437 19.98 -11.73 18.45
CA PRO A 437 20.91 -11.70 17.33
C PRO A 437 21.62 -10.35 17.14
N LEU A 438 21.12 -9.27 17.70
CA LEU A 438 21.72 -7.93 17.60
C LEU A 438 23.07 -7.82 18.30
N ALA A 439 23.43 -8.78 19.17
CA ALA A 439 24.80 -8.88 19.71
C ALA A 439 25.89 -8.86 18.62
N ASN A 440 25.54 -9.30 17.41
CA ASN A 440 26.43 -9.28 16.25
C ASN A 440 26.54 -7.90 15.55
N CYS A 441 25.83 -6.87 16.05
CA CYS A 441 25.79 -5.53 15.47
C CYS A 441 26.33 -4.46 16.45
N PRO A 442 27.61 -4.50 16.85
CA PRO A 442 28.15 -3.63 17.91
C PRO A 442 28.18 -2.14 17.53
N ALA A 443 27.99 -1.81 16.26
CA ALA A 443 27.89 -0.44 15.76
C ALA A 443 26.51 0.21 16.00
N LEU A 444 25.51 -0.54 16.50
CA LEU A 444 24.15 -0.04 16.69
C LEU A 444 24.11 1.14 17.67
N ARG A 445 23.47 2.21 17.21
CA ARG A 445 23.22 3.44 17.98
C ARG A 445 21.75 3.66 18.26
N MET A 446 20.88 3.06 17.45
CA MET A 446 19.44 3.16 17.62
C MET A 446 18.76 1.82 17.32
N VAL A 447 17.87 1.41 18.22
CA VAL A 447 16.96 0.27 18.06
C VAL A 447 15.55 0.74 18.41
N ASN A 448 14.65 0.63 17.42
CA ASN A 448 13.23 0.92 17.58
C ASN A 448 12.42 -0.31 17.16
N VAL A 449 11.58 -0.82 18.04
CA VAL A 449 10.67 -1.94 17.76
C VAL A 449 9.24 -1.49 18.02
N PHE A 450 8.37 -1.59 17.03
CA PHE A 450 6.97 -1.21 17.12
C PHE A 450 6.05 -2.41 16.84
N GLY A 451 5.01 -2.56 17.62
CA GLY A 451 3.94 -3.54 17.42
C GLY A 451 4.19 -4.93 18.00
N GLY A 452 5.40 -5.20 18.54
CA GLY A 452 5.72 -6.51 19.10
C GLY A 452 6.49 -6.44 20.43
N ILE A 453 6.27 -7.45 21.28
CA ILE A 453 7.03 -7.61 22.54
C ILE A 453 8.48 -7.96 22.19
N SER A 454 9.43 -7.22 22.77
CA SER A 454 10.85 -7.43 22.57
C SER A 454 11.40 -8.38 23.65
N VAL A 455 12.04 -9.46 23.23
CA VAL A 455 12.71 -10.43 24.12
C VAL A 455 14.21 -10.46 23.82
N GLY A 456 15.01 -11.15 24.63
CA GLY A 456 16.47 -11.21 24.45
C GLY A 456 17.14 -9.88 24.81
N LEU A 457 16.65 -9.17 25.83
CA LEU A 457 17.11 -7.82 26.21
C LEU A 457 18.52 -7.80 26.78
N GLU A 458 19.04 -8.93 27.24
CA GLU A 458 20.42 -9.11 27.68
C GLU A 458 21.45 -8.80 26.58
N THR A 459 21.04 -8.84 25.33
CA THR A 459 21.89 -8.48 24.18
C THR A 459 22.41 -7.05 24.25
N PHE A 460 21.72 -6.14 24.95
CA PHE A 460 22.13 -4.74 25.03
C PHE A 460 23.47 -4.54 25.72
N ALA A 461 23.94 -5.50 26.55
CA ALA A 461 25.29 -5.50 27.12
C ALA A 461 26.39 -5.57 26.03
N ALA A 462 26.08 -6.14 24.86
CA ALA A 462 26.97 -6.22 23.70
C ALA A 462 26.91 -4.97 22.78
N LEU A 463 26.08 -3.97 23.12
CA LEU A 463 25.84 -2.77 22.30
C LEU A 463 26.32 -1.48 22.98
N PRO A 464 27.63 -1.27 23.15
CA PRO A 464 28.18 -0.17 23.96
C PRO A 464 27.90 1.23 23.36
N GLN A 465 27.52 1.31 22.08
CA GLN A 465 27.23 2.57 21.40
C GLN A 465 25.74 2.91 21.33
N LEU A 466 24.87 2.10 21.95
CA LEU A 466 23.42 2.29 21.88
C LEU A 466 23.02 3.59 22.59
N LYS A 467 22.48 4.53 21.81
CA LYS A 467 22.05 5.87 22.29
C LYS A 467 20.54 6.02 22.38
N ARG A 468 19.81 5.29 21.55
CA ARG A 468 18.34 5.37 21.50
C ARG A 468 17.75 3.97 21.48
N LEU A 469 16.82 3.73 22.37
CA LEU A 469 16.12 2.46 22.51
C LEU A 469 14.61 2.74 22.61
N HIS A 470 13.81 2.14 21.70
CA HIS A 470 12.37 2.18 21.75
C HIS A 470 11.84 0.78 21.61
N ILE A 471 11.23 0.22 22.65
CA ILE A 471 10.79 -1.18 22.70
C ILE A 471 9.50 -1.35 23.51
N GLN A 472 8.86 -2.49 23.34
CA GLN A 472 7.88 -3.04 24.26
C GLN A 472 8.56 -4.16 25.06
N PRO A 473 8.93 -3.92 26.33
CA PRO A 473 9.58 -4.95 27.15
C PRO A 473 8.62 -6.10 27.46
N PRO A 474 9.13 -7.31 27.76
CA PRO A 474 8.30 -8.44 28.18
C PRO A 474 7.64 -8.15 29.54
N ASP A 475 6.67 -8.98 29.90
CA ASP A 475 5.97 -8.93 31.20
C ASP A 475 5.40 -7.55 31.55
N GLY A 476 5.00 -6.77 30.53
CA GLY A 476 4.46 -5.42 30.71
C GLY A 476 5.46 -4.43 31.34
N GLY A 477 6.76 -4.66 31.19
CA GLY A 477 7.81 -3.78 31.70
C GLY A 477 8.03 -3.86 33.20
N ARG A 478 7.69 -4.99 33.84
CA ARG A 478 7.88 -5.20 35.28
C ARG A 478 9.35 -5.11 35.69
N ASP A 479 10.25 -5.63 34.84
CA ASP A 479 11.71 -5.58 35.04
C ASP A 479 12.37 -4.72 33.96
N LEU A 480 13.06 -3.68 34.38
CA LEU A 480 13.85 -2.79 33.52
C LEU A 480 15.36 -2.91 33.81
N SER A 481 15.82 -3.95 34.51
CA SER A 481 17.22 -4.13 34.91
C SER A 481 18.19 -4.17 33.72
N PHE A 482 17.73 -4.57 32.53
CA PHE A 482 18.52 -4.55 31.30
C PHE A 482 19.07 -3.15 30.95
N LEU A 483 18.43 -2.06 31.43
CA LEU A 483 18.88 -0.69 31.19
C LEU A 483 20.22 -0.39 31.85
N VAL A 484 20.57 -1.08 32.93
CA VAL A 484 21.88 -0.94 33.62
C VAL A 484 23.02 -1.24 32.64
N SER A 485 22.80 -2.14 31.69
CA SER A 485 23.79 -2.50 30.65
C SER A 485 23.91 -1.48 29.53
N CYS A 486 23.16 -0.38 29.57
CA CYS A 486 23.08 0.61 28.49
C CYS A 486 23.55 2.01 28.93
N PRO A 487 24.77 2.22 29.41
CA PRO A 487 25.19 3.50 30.00
C PRO A 487 25.29 4.66 28.99
N ALA A 488 25.33 4.36 27.70
CA ALA A 488 25.42 5.37 26.63
C ALA A 488 24.05 5.90 26.19
N LEU A 489 22.93 5.35 26.70
CA LEU A 489 21.61 5.78 26.31
C LEU A 489 21.35 7.26 26.63
N THR A 490 20.82 7.96 25.63
CA THR A 490 20.35 9.34 25.77
C THR A 490 18.83 9.46 25.56
N SER A 491 18.22 8.41 25.02
CA SER A 491 16.79 8.37 24.76
C SER A 491 16.25 6.97 25.00
N VAL A 492 15.21 6.84 25.79
CA VAL A 492 14.48 5.60 26.02
C VAL A 492 12.99 5.81 25.79
N GLY A 493 12.38 4.89 25.06
CA GLY A 493 10.93 4.79 24.89
C GLY A 493 10.47 3.39 25.25
N LEU A 494 9.56 3.32 26.19
CA LEU A 494 8.95 2.08 26.67
C LEU A 494 7.46 2.13 26.41
N HIS A 495 6.94 1.21 25.61
CA HIS A 495 5.51 1.13 25.32
C HIS A 495 4.92 -0.22 25.74
N GLY A 496 3.60 -0.28 25.93
CA GLY A 496 2.95 -1.49 26.44
C GLY A 496 3.33 -1.88 27.86
N CYS A 497 3.76 -0.91 28.68
CA CYS A 497 4.31 -1.13 30.02
C CYS A 497 3.21 -1.20 31.09
N THR A 498 2.25 -2.11 30.91
CA THR A 498 1.05 -2.23 31.76
C THR A 498 1.36 -2.59 33.23
N GLU A 499 2.48 -3.25 33.48
CA GLU A 499 2.91 -3.70 34.82
C GLU A 499 4.01 -2.82 35.43
N LEU A 500 4.49 -1.82 34.71
CA LEU A 500 5.53 -0.91 35.17
C LEU A 500 5.05 -0.06 36.36
N SER A 501 5.71 -0.19 37.50
CA SER A 501 5.41 0.57 38.71
C SER A 501 6.64 1.26 39.31
N ASP A 502 7.85 0.83 38.96
CA ASP A 502 9.13 1.35 39.46
C ASP A 502 10.01 1.81 38.30
N LEU A 503 10.56 3.02 38.41
CA LEU A 503 11.45 3.64 37.43
C LEU A 503 12.92 3.70 37.95
N SER A 504 13.25 3.07 39.07
CA SER A 504 14.58 3.14 39.68
C SER A 504 15.70 2.69 38.75
N ALA A 505 15.43 1.72 37.87
CA ALA A 505 16.38 1.26 36.84
C ALA A 505 16.78 2.38 35.86
N LEU A 506 15.92 3.35 35.57
CA LEU A 506 16.26 4.50 34.75
C LEU A 506 17.31 5.41 35.37
N ALA A 507 17.34 5.52 36.70
CA ALA A 507 18.32 6.34 37.41
C ALA A 507 19.77 5.86 37.17
N SER A 508 19.98 4.57 36.86
CA SER A 508 21.29 4.04 36.48
C SER A 508 21.84 4.59 35.16
N VAL A 509 20.99 5.20 34.33
CA VAL A 509 21.33 5.70 32.99
C VAL A 509 21.44 7.23 33.01
N SER A 510 22.46 7.76 33.64
CA SER A 510 22.64 9.20 33.96
C SER A 510 22.62 10.14 32.74
N ARG A 511 22.87 9.63 31.52
CA ARG A 511 22.89 10.42 30.29
C ARG A 511 21.51 10.57 29.59
N LEU A 512 20.44 10.07 30.19
CA LEU A 512 19.11 10.18 29.61
C LEU A 512 18.66 11.63 29.52
N ARG A 513 18.27 12.03 28.30
CA ARG A 513 17.68 13.34 27.95
C ARG A 513 16.23 13.24 27.57
N TYR A 514 15.82 12.12 27.04
CA TYR A 514 14.46 11.87 26.58
C TYR A 514 13.94 10.56 27.17
N VAL A 515 12.80 10.63 27.84
CA VAL A 515 12.08 9.49 28.40
C VAL A 515 10.65 9.52 27.84
N ASN A 516 10.22 8.40 27.26
CA ASN A 516 8.87 8.21 26.74
C ASN A 516 8.25 6.95 27.35
N LEU A 517 7.18 7.12 28.10
CA LEU A 517 6.48 6.06 28.83
C LEU A 517 5.04 5.96 28.30
N GLN A 518 4.69 4.83 27.68
CA GLN A 518 3.37 4.64 27.09
C GLN A 518 2.68 3.41 27.66
N THR A 519 1.37 3.55 27.93
CA THR A 519 0.51 2.49 28.48
C THR A 519 1.05 1.99 29.83
N THR A 520 1.32 2.92 30.74
CA THR A 520 1.93 2.65 32.04
C THR A 520 0.88 2.62 33.15
N ARG A 521 -0.03 1.68 33.09
CA ARG A 521 -1.25 1.66 33.90
C ARG A 521 -1.02 1.51 35.41
N ARG A 522 0.12 0.99 35.84
CA ARG A 522 0.49 0.87 37.26
C ARG A 522 1.43 1.95 37.78
N LEU A 523 1.98 2.76 36.88
CA LEU A 523 2.88 3.82 37.25
C LEU A 523 2.13 4.93 38.01
N ARG A 524 2.61 5.27 39.21
CA ARG A 524 2.03 6.25 40.10
C ARG A 524 2.98 7.38 40.47
N ASP A 525 4.28 7.14 40.43
CA ASP A 525 5.32 8.00 40.91
C ASP A 525 6.45 8.15 39.87
N LEU A 526 6.91 9.37 39.71
CA LEU A 526 7.95 9.73 38.75
C LEU A 526 9.25 10.22 39.46
N ARG A 527 9.32 10.13 40.79
CA ARG A 527 10.46 10.68 41.60
C ARG A 527 11.82 10.12 41.16
N ALA A 528 11.88 8.88 40.72
CA ALA A 528 13.13 8.30 40.21
C ALA A 528 13.73 9.09 39.02
N LEU A 529 12.92 9.84 38.26
CA LEU A 529 13.40 10.69 37.17
C LEU A 529 14.16 11.95 37.67
N VAL A 530 14.05 12.30 38.96
CA VAL A 530 14.81 13.42 39.57
C VAL A 530 16.30 13.16 39.51
N GLU A 531 16.70 11.89 39.67
CA GLU A 531 18.09 11.44 39.65
C GLU A 531 18.75 11.56 38.24
N LEU A 532 17.98 11.88 37.19
CA LEU A 532 18.50 12.07 35.87
C LEU A 532 18.93 13.52 35.62
N PRO A 533 20.25 13.84 35.65
CA PRO A 533 20.71 15.22 35.57
C PRO A 533 20.45 15.92 34.26
N ASP A 534 20.50 15.15 33.16
CA ASP A 534 20.40 15.65 31.78
C ASP A 534 18.98 15.58 31.22
N LEU A 535 17.96 15.15 31.98
CA LEU A 535 16.61 14.98 31.51
C LEU A 535 16.00 16.31 31.06
N THR A 536 15.65 16.41 29.77
CA THR A 536 15.06 17.61 29.18
C THR A 536 13.71 17.36 28.52
N SER A 537 13.37 16.10 28.31
CA SER A 537 12.16 15.74 27.55
C SER A 537 11.47 14.54 28.17
N LEU A 538 10.17 14.70 28.46
CA LEU A 538 9.34 13.66 29.05
C LEU A 538 8.03 13.55 28.29
N LEU A 539 7.70 12.33 27.82
CA LEU A 539 6.40 11.97 27.29
C LEU A 539 5.78 10.90 28.17
N ILE A 540 4.53 11.12 28.59
CA ILE A 540 3.74 10.17 29.36
C ILE A 540 2.40 9.97 28.65
N GLN A 541 2.04 8.73 28.43
CA GLN A 541 0.80 8.37 27.78
C GLN A 541 0.10 7.22 28.50
N ASP A 542 -1.22 7.34 28.70
CA ASP A 542 -2.07 6.32 29.31
C ASP A 542 -1.52 5.87 30.68
N ALA A 543 -1.31 6.85 31.59
CA ALA A 543 -0.78 6.65 32.93
C ALA A 543 -1.69 7.27 33.98
N PRO A 544 -2.20 6.50 34.96
CA PRO A 544 -3.02 7.04 36.05
C PRO A 544 -2.17 7.60 37.20
N LEU A 545 -1.49 8.73 36.94
CA LEU A 545 -0.59 9.37 37.89
C LEU A 545 -1.32 9.79 39.16
N THR A 546 -0.75 9.47 40.34
CA THR A 546 -1.30 9.91 41.60
C THR A 546 -1.09 11.41 41.80
N GLY A 547 -2.19 12.16 41.99
CA GLY A 547 -2.16 13.62 42.07
C GLY A 547 -2.03 14.32 40.71
N GLY A 548 -2.31 13.58 39.59
CA GLY A 548 -2.31 14.15 38.25
C GLY A 548 -0.95 14.74 37.87
N LEU A 549 -0.94 15.97 37.39
CA LEU A 549 0.28 16.64 36.93
C LEU A 549 1.26 16.97 38.05
N ALA A 550 0.81 17.02 39.31
CA ALA A 550 1.68 17.20 40.45
C ALA A 550 2.73 16.08 40.61
N ALA A 551 2.46 14.88 40.07
CA ALA A 551 3.44 13.79 40.01
C ALA A 551 4.65 14.13 39.13
N VAL A 552 4.54 15.05 38.19
CA VAL A 552 5.64 15.52 37.31
C VAL A 552 6.41 16.67 37.95
N ALA A 553 5.85 17.38 38.95
CA ALA A 553 6.43 18.58 39.59
C ALA A 553 7.91 18.44 39.93
N PRO A 554 8.39 17.30 40.50
CA PRO A 554 9.79 17.15 40.87
C PRO A 554 10.81 17.28 39.72
N VAL A 555 10.37 17.12 38.46
CA VAL A 555 11.25 17.18 37.29
C VAL A 555 10.96 18.35 36.37
N LEU A 556 9.89 19.13 36.61
CA LEU A 556 9.44 20.21 35.72
C LEU A 556 10.51 21.24 35.41
N ASP A 557 11.33 21.62 36.40
CA ASP A 557 12.37 22.64 36.20
C ASP A 557 13.47 22.25 35.22
N LYS A 558 13.61 20.93 34.95
CA LYS A 558 14.57 20.40 33.99
C LYS A 558 13.98 20.27 32.60
N LEU A 559 12.64 20.21 32.47
CA LEU A 559 11.98 19.85 31.24
C LEU A 559 11.83 21.04 30.29
N LYS A 560 12.37 20.90 29.11
CA LYS A 560 12.10 21.77 27.93
C LYS A 560 10.91 21.29 27.12
N TYR A 561 10.68 19.98 27.07
CA TYR A 561 9.56 19.35 26.39
C TYR A 561 8.80 18.44 27.35
N LEU A 562 7.50 18.72 27.49
CA LEU A 562 6.57 17.89 28.22
C LEU A 562 5.38 17.51 27.34
N SER A 563 5.10 16.22 27.26
CA SER A 563 3.93 15.69 26.55
C SER A 563 3.14 14.77 27.47
N VAL A 564 1.85 15.09 27.67
CA VAL A 564 0.92 14.34 28.54
C VAL A 564 -0.31 13.98 27.74
N LEU A 565 -0.45 12.70 27.44
CA LEU A 565 -1.45 12.20 26.50
C LEU A 565 -2.30 11.12 27.17
N TRP A 566 -3.64 11.24 27.06
CA TRP A 566 -4.59 10.26 27.62
C TRP A 566 -4.36 9.95 29.10
N VAL A 567 -4.15 10.99 29.90
CA VAL A 567 -3.95 10.87 31.35
C VAL A 567 -5.18 11.45 32.06
N PRO A 568 -6.17 10.61 32.40
CA PRO A 568 -7.46 11.07 32.93
C PRO A 568 -7.38 11.69 34.34
N THR A 569 -6.29 11.48 35.06
CA THR A 569 -6.03 12.07 36.38
C THR A 569 -5.52 13.50 36.31
N VAL A 570 -5.13 13.99 35.12
CA VAL A 570 -4.70 15.38 34.92
C VAL A 570 -5.92 16.26 34.68
N THR A 571 -6.44 16.82 35.77
CA THR A 571 -7.60 17.73 35.80
C THR A 571 -7.23 19.19 36.03
N SER A 572 -6.03 19.46 36.57
CA SER A 572 -5.45 20.79 36.78
C SER A 572 -4.06 20.91 36.19
N LEU A 573 -3.70 22.14 35.77
CA LEU A 573 -2.38 22.54 35.29
C LEU A 573 -1.58 23.37 36.32
N ASP A 574 -2.09 23.52 37.54
CA ASP A 574 -1.47 24.37 38.57
C ASP A 574 -0.01 23.98 38.87
N ALA A 575 0.33 22.69 38.74
CA ALA A 575 1.68 22.19 38.92
C ALA A 575 2.68 22.74 37.87
N LEU A 576 2.22 23.26 36.73
CA LEU A 576 3.06 23.88 35.69
C LEU A 576 3.39 25.35 36.02
N ALA A 577 2.66 25.98 36.96
CA ALA A 577 2.86 27.39 37.24
C ALA A 577 4.31 27.69 37.65
N GLY A 578 4.94 28.62 36.94
CA GLY A 578 6.33 29.02 37.17
C GLY A 578 7.41 28.07 36.60
N SER A 579 7.02 26.93 35.98
CA SER A 579 7.95 26.10 35.23
C SER A 579 8.32 26.72 33.88
N ALA A 580 9.34 26.21 33.20
CA ALA A 580 9.88 26.82 31.98
C ALA A 580 9.95 25.88 30.77
N PRO A 581 8.89 25.11 30.43
CA PRO A 581 8.91 24.30 29.24
C PRO A 581 8.88 25.18 27.98
N GLU A 582 9.66 24.79 26.99
CA GLU A 582 9.65 25.41 25.66
C GLU A 582 8.53 24.82 24.78
N HIS A 583 8.19 23.55 25.01
CA HIS A 583 7.15 22.82 24.27
C HIS A 583 6.23 22.05 25.23
N LEU A 584 4.92 22.18 25.03
CA LEU A 584 3.90 21.48 25.81
C LEU A 584 2.86 20.83 24.92
N ASP A 585 2.66 19.53 25.08
CA ASP A 585 1.61 18.78 24.40
C ASP A 585 0.64 18.21 25.44
N LEU A 586 -0.65 18.49 25.26
CA LEU A 586 -1.73 17.96 26.07
C LEU A 586 -2.78 17.31 25.17
N ALA A 587 -3.11 16.04 25.41
CA ALA A 587 -4.15 15.37 24.65
C ALA A 587 -5.03 14.50 25.54
N ALA A 588 -6.35 14.61 25.35
CA ALA A 588 -7.35 13.82 26.06
C ALA A 588 -7.15 13.83 27.59
N CYS A 589 -6.80 14.98 28.13
CA CYS A 589 -6.76 15.27 29.56
C CYS A 589 -8.02 16.11 29.90
N PRO A 590 -8.76 15.82 30.99
CA PRO A 590 -9.97 16.55 31.36
C PRO A 590 -9.67 17.89 32.02
N VAL A 591 -8.79 18.67 31.40
CA VAL A 591 -8.41 20.02 31.84
C VAL A 591 -9.40 21.03 31.31
N THR A 592 -9.96 21.86 32.19
CA THR A 592 -10.90 22.92 31.80
C THR A 592 -10.36 24.33 32.04
N ASN A 593 -9.36 24.47 32.92
CA ASN A 593 -8.72 25.74 33.25
C ASN A 593 -7.29 25.83 32.68
N LEU A 594 -7.05 26.76 31.75
CA LEU A 594 -5.73 27.02 31.16
C LEU A 594 -5.02 28.22 31.80
N GLU A 595 -5.56 28.88 32.81
CA GLU A 595 -4.95 30.06 33.48
C GLU A 595 -3.49 29.82 33.92
N PRO A 596 -3.13 28.64 34.48
CA PRO A 596 -1.76 28.40 34.87
C PRO A 596 -0.76 28.49 33.72
N LEU A 597 -1.18 28.24 32.49
CA LEU A 597 -0.33 28.32 31.31
C LEU A 597 0.14 29.74 31.01
N GLY A 598 -0.61 30.77 31.40
CA GLY A 598 -0.22 32.18 31.26
C GLY A 598 1.08 32.54 31.99
N THR A 599 1.55 31.70 32.90
CA THR A 599 2.82 31.87 33.64
C THR A 599 4.04 31.30 32.90
N LEU A 600 3.85 30.51 31.82
CA LEU A 600 4.91 29.78 31.13
C LEU A 600 5.68 30.64 30.13
N GLN A 601 6.52 31.53 30.64
CA GLN A 601 7.22 32.54 29.85
C GLN A 601 8.14 32.00 28.76
N SER A 602 8.61 30.75 28.89
CA SER A 602 9.51 30.07 27.93
C SER A 602 8.78 29.32 26.82
N LEU A 603 7.45 29.23 26.87
CA LEU A 603 6.68 28.39 25.95
C LEU A 603 6.70 28.95 24.53
N THR A 604 7.17 28.14 23.58
CA THR A 604 7.27 28.49 22.14
C THR A 604 6.29 27.73 21.27
N ARG A 605 5.94 26.50 21.68
CA ARG A 605 5.02 25.62 20.96
C ARG A 605 4.05 24.96 21.92
N MET A 606 2.80 24.85 21.45
CA MET A 606 1.75 24.16 22.19
C MET A 606 0.90 23.30 21.26
N PHE A 607 0.64 22.07 21.70
CA PHE A 607 -0.30 21.16 21.03
C PHE A 607 -1.40 20.77 21.99
N LEU A 608 -2.66 21.00 21.57
CA LEU A 608 -3.88 20.67 22.31
C LEU A 608 -4.77 19.76 21.47
N ARG A 609 -5.15 18.62 22.02
CA ARG A 609 -6.03 17.67 21.35
C ARG A 609 -7.08 17.10 22.30
N LEU A 610 -8.34 17.09 21.87
CA LEU A 610 -9.46 16.56 22.67
C LEU A 610 -9.52 17.20 24.08
N ILE A 611 -9.30 18.50 24.20
CA ILE A 611 -9.42 19.27 25.45
C ILE A 611 -10.79 19.94 25.46
N PRO A 612 -11.64 19.74 26.48
CA PRO A 612 -12.97 20.35 26.58
C PRO A 612 -12.89 21.81 27.02
N GLY A 613 -13.88 22.63 26.63
CA GLY A 613 -14.07 23.98 27.18
C GLY A 613 -12.90 24.95 27.02
N LEU A 614 -12.25 24.91 25.85
CA LEU A 614 -10.95 25.56 25.60
C LEU A 614 -11.09 27.10 25.57
N ASN A 615 -10.46 27.78 26.57
CA ASN A 615 -10.29 29.25 26.59
C ASN A 615 -8.82 29.61 26.28
N LEU A 616 -8.59 30.33 25.18
CA LEU A 616 -7.26 30.71 24.72
C LEU A 616 -6.74 32.01 25.34
N ALA A 617 -7.51 32.73 26.15
CA ALA A 617 -7.11 34.03 26.71
C ALA A 617 -5.78 33.97 27.49
N PRO A 618 -5.51 32.95 28.32
CA PRO A 618 -4.21 32.86 29.03
C PRO A 618 -3.01 32.74 28.10
N LEU A 619 -3.20 32.18 26.91
CA LEU A 619 -2.10 31.98 25.95
C LEU A 619 -1.74 33.28 25.20
N ALA A 620 -2.67 34.22 25.10
CA ALA A 620 -2.46 35.47 24.37
C ALA A 620 -1.38 36.36 25.00
N SER A 621 -1.12 36.19 26.29
CA SER A 621 -0.12 36.95 27.07
C SER A 621 1.30 36.36 27.03
N LEU A 622 1.48 35.17 26.40
CA LEU A 622 2.79 34.50 26.38
C LEU A 622 3.74 35.13 25.37
N PRO A 623 4.92 35.64 25.79
CA PRO A 623 5.78 36.47 24.93
C PRO A 623 6.50 35.69 23.84
N HIS A 624 6.70 34.39 24.05
CA HIS A 624 7.50 33.55 23.16
C HIS A 624 6.70 32.50 22.41
N LEU A 625 5.40 32.34 22.65
CA LEU A 625 4.56 31.36 21.98
C LEU A 625 4.40 31.74 20.50
N ARG A 626 4.73 30.83 19.60
CA ARG A 626 4.78 31.04 18.15
C ARG A 626 3.91 30.05 17.38
N GLU A 627 3.74 28.88 17.90
CA GLU A 627 3.01 27.80 17.26
C GLU A 627 1.99 27.19 18.22
N LEU A 628 0.72 27.20 17.81
CA LEU A 628 -0.38 26.55 18.49
C LEU A 628 -1.05 25.57 17.52
N THR A 629 -1.13 24.31 17.89
CA THR A 629 -1.86 23.31 17.12
C THR A 629 -3.07 22.85 17.93
N LEU A 630 -4.25 22.97 17.33
CA LEU A 630 -5.52 22.51 17.88
C LEU A 630 -6.03 21.35 17.03
N MET A 631 -6.27 20.19 17.64
CA MET A 631 -6.68 18.99 16.92
C MET A 631 -7.87 18.30 17.58
N ASP A 632 -8.85 17.91 16.78
CA ASP A 632 -10.03 17.13 17.23
C ASP A 632 -10.74 17.76 18.45
N ILE A 633 -10.85 19.10 18.50
CA ILE A 633 -11.61 19.81 19.52
C ILE A 633 -13.07 19.81 19.07
N ASN A 634 -13.96 19.27 19.89
CA ASN A 634 -15.38 19.10 19.51
C ASN A 634 -16.20 20.38 19.60
N GLU A 635 -15.84 21.27 20.52
CA GLU A 635 -16.52 22.54 20.74
C GLU A 635 -15.88 23.66 19.90
N PRO A 636 -16.65 24.66 19.45
CA PRO A 636 -16.09 25.80 18.74
C PRO A 636 -15.11 26.59 19.62
N VAL A 637 -13.88 26.73 19.16
CA VAL A 637 -12.82 27.47 19.88
C VAL A 637 -12.87 28.96 19.47
N ASP A 638 -12.96 29.85 20.46
CA ASP A 638 -12.89 31.31 20.22
C ASP A 638 -11.42 31.74 20.01
N LEU A 639 -11.14 32.24 18.80
CA LEU A 639 -9.82 32.79 18.44
C LEU A 639 -9.69 34.29 18.76
N SER A 640 -10.75 34.98 19.20
CA SER A 640 -10.73 36.43 19.45
C SER A 640 -9.70 36.84 20.51
N PRO A 641 -9.41 36.08 21.57
CA PRO A 641 -8.37 36.42 22.53
C PRO A 641 -6.96 36.59 21.89
N LEU A 642 -6.69 35.86 20.83
CA LEU A 642 -5.40 35.91 20.13
C LEU A 642 -5.21 37.24 19.35
N ALA A 643 -6.25 38.05 19.18
CA ALA A 643 -6.15 39.37 18.56
C ALA A 643 -5.35 40.39 19.40
N GLN A 644 -5.16 40.11 20.69
CA GLN A 644 -4.43 40.97 21.62
C GLN A 644 -2.93 40.70 21.66
N THR A 645 -2.43 39.73 20.86
CA THR A 645 -1.00 39.40 20.82
C THR A 645 -0.20 40.49 20.16
N ASP A 646 1.02 40.73 20.62
CA ASP A 646 1.99 41.70 20.10
C ASP A 646 3.03 41.09 19.13
N HIS A 647 2.98 39.79 18.91
CA HIS A 647 3.90 39.05 18.04
C HIS A 647 3.20 38.08 17.08
N ARG A 648 3.94 37.56 16.10
CA ARG A 648 3.37 36.69 15.06
C ARG A 648 3.17 35.27 15.56
N TRP A 649 1.97 34.74 15.34
CA TRP A 649 1.60 33.36 15.63
C TRP A 649 1.30 32.56 14.39
N ARG A 650 1.50 31.23 14.52
CA ARG A 650 0.94 30.24 13.61
C ARG A 650 -0.04 29.36 14.38
N VAL A 651 -1.27 29.33 13.93
CA VAL A 651 -2.31 28.44 14.47
C VAL A 651 -2.65 27.39 13.41
N GLU A 652 -2.45 26.13 13.72
CA GLU A 652 -2.85 25.02 12.88
C GLU A 652 -4.10 24.35 13.45
N LEU A 653 -5.15 24.27 12.65
CA LEU A 653 -6.43 23.69 13.02
C LEU A 653 -6.64 22.36 12.26
N TRP A 654 -6.85 21.29 13.01
CA TRP A 654 -7.16 19.97 12.47
C TRP A 654 -8.50 19.51 13.02
N ASN A 655 -9.51 19.38 12.14
CA ASN A 655 -10.84 18.93 12.55
C ASN A 655 -11.36 19.67 13.81
N THR A 656 -11.17 20.98 13.85
CA THR A 656 -11.50 21.85 15.00
C THR A 656 -12.33 23.02 14.52
N PRO A 657 -13.61 23.15 14.94
CA PRO A 657 -14.43 24.31 14.64
C PRO A 657 -13.95 25.54 15.41
N THR A 658 -14.07 26.71 14.80
CA THR A 658 -13.64 27.97 15.44
C THR A 658 -14.69 29.06 15.29
N VAL A 659 -14.69 30.01 16.24
CA VAL A 659 -15.47 31.24 16.20
C VAL A 659 -14.54 32.42 16.49
N GLY A 660 -14.99 33.64 16.24
CA GLY A 660 -14.19 34.84 16.43
C GLY A 660 -13.16 35.09 15.36
N GLN A 661 -12.57 36.28 15.35
CA GLN A 661 -11.55 36.69 14.41
C GLN A 661 -10.19 36.78 15.13
N PRO A 662 -9.19 36.03 14.71
CA PRO A 662 -7.82 36.22 15.20
C PRO A 662 -7.29 37.56 14.70
N GLY A 663 -6.37 38.18 15.42
CA GLY A 663 -5.74 39.43 15.01
C GLY A 663 -4.87 39.30 13.76
N PRO A 664 -4.41 40.43 13.17
CA PRO A 664 -3.67 40.44 11.92
C PRO A 664 -2.28 39.78 12.02
N LEU A 665 -1.77 39.58 13.23
CA LEU A 665 -0.50 38.88 13.48
C LEU A 665 -0.65 37.35 13.57
N VAL A 666 -1.87 36.84 13.53
CA VAL A 666 -2.17 35.40 13.67
C VAL A 666 -2.43 34.77 12.30
N LYS A 667 -1.57 33.88 11.87
CA LYS A 667 -1.77 33.09 10.65
C LYS A 667 -2.46 31.79 10.96
N VAL A 668 -3.71 31.63 10.53
CA VAL A 668 -4.50 30.40 10.73
C VAL A 668 -4.41 29.51 9.48
N ASN A 669 -4.04 28.26 9.69
CA ASN A 669 -4.03 27.21 8.66
C ASN A 669 -5.04 26.14 9.04
N VAL A 670 -6.09 25.95 8.22
CA VAL A 670 -7.09 24.92 8.45
C VAL A 670 -6.78 23.69 7.59
N ARG A 671 -6.66 22.54 8.23
CA ARG A 671 -6.46 21.24 7.57
C ARG A 671 -7.67 20.35 7.89
N ARG A 672 -8.25 19.78 6.84
CA ARG A 672 -9.28 18.72 6.97
C ARG A 672 -8.62 17.38 6.67
N ARG A 673 -8.97 16.35 7.44
CA ARG A 673 -8.54 14.97 7.14
C ARG A 673 -9.19 14.43 5.87
#